data_ed230cd369c1b5993096e763b8af1e68
#
_entry.id   ed230cd369c1b5993096e763b8af1e68
#
_cell.length_a   1.000
_cell.length_b   1.000
_cell.length_c   1.000
_cell.angle_alpha   90.00
_cell.angle_beta   90.00
_cell.angle_gamma   90.00
#
_symmetry.space_group_name_H-M   'P 1'
#
loop_
_entity.id
_entity.type
_entity.pdbx_description
1 polymer ?
#
loop_
_entity_poly.entity_id
_entity_poly.type
_entity_poly.pdbx_seq_one_letter_code
_entity_poly.pdbx_strand_id
1 'polypeptide(L)'
;MPRQSAALFFSFLLLFPFPAIAQIIPDNSLGAESSRTVPDTINNLPSDRITGGATRGVNLFHSFGEFNINAGRGVYFENPSGIANIFTRVTGGNPSNILGNLGVLGNSNLFLINPKGIVFGSQARLDLRGSFVGSSASGVVFNNGFEFSSANPQTVPLLAINIPVGLMFRDTPGAIINASSVTEVIEGTTIPVGLAVPLGQTLAMVGGDVIFNNGFASAFSGNIQLGSVASPGFVSFNITPIGLGLDYTNVAKFGNIELSGLSAVRASGPGGGAIALRSGNVILRDRSSLVSDTLGSIDGRGIKIEAARFSLLDRAFLGSGTNGSGAGGPIEIRTTENIELQGIGFENFRRRFLDPGAAQEPPDIADRQSGIFTGTLGAGRAGDIALDTKRLTIRDGSAILNPTLGTGDGGSVTIRASESVEINASGLFTTTFNSGNAGSIAIETGQLSVTDGAAVSPSTFGAGNSGNLLVRASDSVIVARERGDSPVSTGLATNSIGGTGRAGNIEINTRSLRVEAGAAISSASGLSTGESLIPEGGPGGNITVNASDSMEVLGTAPGSSASRSIIAAGTVGSGRGGDVRLNARRLIVRDGAAIGASTLGAGLGGNVTVTASESVEIAGTTRDGIFPSTIGTASGDLLYQTSFRLQPPSGAAGSLSIATGSLSVRDGAAVSVQSYGTGAAGSINVVADSIALNTKGKIDGTTVSGTGANINLLARDIQLGNNSRITTDAGAAEGGNITLNSDILVGRNNSDITANAKSAAGGRVNVNVPNILGFAAAGREQVKGRLGLTDAQFADLGETPTSRLPTSDIAAISQSSGPALQGTVTFSASGVNPAQGLVELPQNVVNPAALIATNPCIKGAESEFTATGKGGVPPSPNDGLSSPLSPLPWVEEAESSATGNVRDLTDVSDRGKKEEGDIRTREVVAARGWLVNAQGEVTLVAYNPGNAADDRNPRSSSVCVPR
;
A
#
# COMPACT_ATOMS: atom_id res chain seq x y z
N MET A 1 -6.47 42.02 61.64
CA MET A 1 -6.43 43.48 61.85
C MET A 1 -5.07 44.03 61.48
N PRO A 2 -4.85 45.13 60.77
CA PRO A 2 -5.79 46.19 60.38
C PRO A 2 -6.03 46.23 58.81
N ARG A 3 -7.11 46.65 58.36
CA ARG A 3 -7.64 47.93 57.85
C ARG A 3 -6.69 48.70 56.93
N GLN A 4 -7.09 48.85 55.61
CA GLN A 4 -7.26 50.19 55.00
C GLN A 4 -7.59 50.00 53.51
N SER A 5 -8.58 50.50 53.09
CA SER A 5 -9.00 51.83 52.54
C SER A 5 -9.16 51.73 51.02
N ALA A 6 -10.41 51.76 50.64
CA ALA A 6 -10.89 51.94 49.25
C ALA A 6 -10.54 53.37 48.81
N ALA A 7 -9.96 53.48 47.60
CA ALA A 7 -9.94 54.66 46.80
C ALA A 7 -10.73 54.41 45.53
N LEU A 8 -11.93 54.96 45.46
CA LEU A 8 -12.75 55.10 44.23
C LEU A 8 -12.05 56.09 43.31
N PHE A 9 -11.51 55.58 42.16
CA PHE A 9 -11.21 56.39 41.00
C PHE A 9 -12.40 56.29 40.04
N PHE A 10 -13.23 57.31 39.99
CA PHE A 10 -14.23 57.58 38.99
C PHE A 10 -13.47 58.02 37.72
N SER A 11 -13.24 57.11 36.76
CA SER A 11 -12.76 57.44 35.44
C SER A 11 -13.94 57.83 34.59
N PHE A 12 -14.08 59.12 34.32
CA PHE A 12 -15.01 59.69 33.37
C PHE A 12 -14.55 59.28 31.94
N LEU A 13 -15.12 58.17 31.42
CA LEU A 13 -14.88 57.74 30.02
C LEU A 13 -15.67 58.68 29.12
N LEU A 14 -14.98 59.67 28.53
CA LEU A 14 -15.48 60.48 27.42
C LEU A 14 -15.79 59.58 26.26
N LEU A 15 -17.05 59.24 26.08
CA LEU A 15 -17.60 58.67 24.84
C LEU A 15 -17.47 59.74 23.72
N PHE A 16 -16.34 59.74 23.02
CA PHE A 16 -16.32 60.33 21.71
C PHE A 16 -17.21 59.48 20.78
N PRO A 17 -18.22 60.03 20.12
CA PRO A 17 -18.90 59.29 19.06
C PRO A 17 -17.87 59.08 17.98
N PHE A 18 -17.42 57.85 17.79
CA PHE A 18 -16.74 57.44 16.58
C PHE A 18 -17.68 57.83 15.42
N PRO A 19 -17.18 58.55 14.37
CA PRO A 19 -18.01 58.82 13.21
C PRO A 19 -18.48 57.46 12.69
N ALA A 20 -19.78 57.28 12.55
CA ALA A 20 -20.37 56.12 11.90
C ALA A 20 -19.84 56.14 10.46
N ILE A 21 -18.83 55.29 10.21
CA ILE A 21 -18.33 55.06 8.85
C ILE A 21 -19.54 54.61 8.03
N ALA A 22 -19.86 55.33 6.97
CA ALA A 22 -20.97 54.98 6.10
C ALA A 22 -20.72 53.59 5.56
N GLN A 23 -21.66 52.68 5.82
CA GLN A 23 -21.51 51.22 5.57
C GLN A 23 -21.57 50.88 4.09
N ILE A 24 -22.52 51.53 3.38
CA ILE A 24 -22.73 51.36 1.95
C ILE A 24 -22.59 52.74 1.30
N ILE A 25 -21.57 52.92 0.50
CA ILE A 25 -21.29 54.21 -0.17
C ILE A 25 -21.34 53.97 -1.69
N PRO A 26 -22.46 54.32 -2.36
CA PRO A 26 -22.50 54.31 -3.82
C PRO A 26 -21.40 55.21 -4.41
N ASP A 27 -20.86 54.81 -5.55
CA ASP A 27 -19.96 55.69 -6.34
C ASP A 27 -20.67 56.23 -7.58
N ASN A 28 -20.00 57.18 -8.26
CA ASN A 28 -20.58 57.85 -9.42
C ASN A 28 -20.17 57.20 -10.74
N SER A 29 -19.52 56.01 -10.70
CA SER A 29 -18.96 55.37 -11.90
C SER A 29 -20.01 54.86 -12.89
N LEU A 30 -21.27 54.72 -12.47
CA LEU A 30 -22.41 54.39 -13.33
C LEU A 30 -23.08 55.65 -13.95
N GLY A 31 -22.59 56.85 -13.66
CA GLY A 31 -23.13 58.09 -14.20
C GLY A 31 -24.57 58.33 -13.73
N ALA A 32 -25.48 58.62 -14.68
CA ALA A 32 -26.89 58.90 -14.38
C ALA A 32 -27.67 57.71 -13.81
N GLU A 33 -27.18 56.48 -13.99
CA GLU A 33 -27.77 55.23 -13.48
C GLU A 33 -27.13 54.78 -12.17
N SER A 34 -26.71 55.69 -11.31
CA SER A 34 -26.05 55.39 -10.03
C SER A 34 -26.90 54.54 -9.09
N SER A 35 -26.21 53.66 -8.32
CA SER A 35 -26.82 52.95 -7.21
C SER A 35 -27.28 53.91 -6.11
N ARG A 36 -28.33 53.54 -5.40
CA ARG A 36 -28.88 54.35 -4.30
C ARG A 36 -29.19 53.45 -3.09
N THR A 37 -28.94 53.97 -1.92
CA THR A 37 -29.32 53.32 -0.66
C THR A 37 -30.52 53.98 -0.06
N VAL A 38 -31.53 53.18 0.35
CA VAL A 38 -32.76 53.69 0.98
C VAL A 38 -32.94 52.89 2.30
N PRO A 39 -33.00 53.58 3.45
CA PRO A 39 -33.27 52.90 4.73
C PRO A 39 -34.62 52.21 4.66
N ASP A 40 -34.67 50.96 5.17
CA ASP A 40 -35.86 50.10 5.18
C ASP A 40 -35.87 49.17 6.41
N THR A 41 -36.95 48.45 6.61
CA THR A 41 -37.05 47.39 7.59
C THR A 41 -37.51 46.12 6.87
N ILE A 42 -36.62 45.18 6.67
CA ILE A 42 -36.86 43.94 5.90
C ILE A 42 -36.70 42.76 6.85
N ASN A 43 -37.71 41.88 6.89
CA ASN A 43 -37.74 40.69 7.79
C ASN A 43 -37.51 41.06 9.28
N ASN A 44 -38.11 42.20 9.72
CA ASN A 44 -37.95 42.80 11.05
C ASN A 44 -36.51 43.21 11.40
N LEU A 45 -35.68 43.41 10.40
CA LEU A 45 -34.26 43.81 10.58
C LEU A 45 -34.07 45.24 10.01
N PRO A 46 -33.46 46.20 10.75
CA PRO A 46 -33.02 47.47 10.19
C PRO A 46 -32.12 47.20 8.97
N SER A 47 -32.50 47.70 7.81
CA SER A 47 -31.86 47.35 6.53
C SER A 47 -31.64 48.55 5.67
N ASP A 48 -30.75 48.43 4.71
CA ASP A 48 -30.59 49.37 3.59
C ASP A 48 -31.05 48.66 2.30
N ARG A 49 -32.05 49.20 1.63
CA ARG A 49 -32.50 48.73 0.33
C ARG A 49 -31.71 49.43 -0.77
N ILE A 50 -31.08 48.64 -1.64
CA ILE A 50 -30.31 49.09 -2.79
C ILE A 50 -31.25 49.19 -3.98
N THR A 51 -31.33 50.42 -4.56
CA THR A 51 -32.20 50.75 -5.70
C THR A 51 -31.37 51.42 -6.80
N GLY A 52 -32.00 51.70 -7.94
CA GLY A 52 -31.30 52.26 -9.08
C GLY A 52 -30.40 51.22 -9.78
N GLY A 53 -29.23 51.64 -10.22
CA GLY A 53 -28.30 50.79 -10.99
C GLY A 53 -28.60 50.78 -12.49
N ALA A 54 -27.65 50.33 -13.28
CA ALA A 54 -27.71 50.28 -14.74
C ALA A 54 -28.29 48.93 -15.22
N THR A 55 -29.44 48.95 -15.91
CA THR A 55 -30.07 47.75 -16.45
C THR A 55 -29.67 47.50 -17.90
N ARG A 56 -29.20 46.28 -18.23
CA ARG A 56 -28.84 45.81 -19.57
C ARG A 56 -29.37 44.40 -19.81
N GLY A 57 -30.47 44.31 -20.53
CA GLY A 57 -31.16 43.05 -20.73
C GLY A 57 -31.59 42.42 -19.40
N VAL A 58 -31.11 41.22 -19.12
CA VAL A 58 -31.39 40.44 -17.87
C VAL A 58 -30.44 40.79 -16.72
N ASN A 59 -29.54 41.73 -16.88
CA ASN A 59 -28.48 42.08 -15.93
C ASN A 59 -28.70 43.46 -15.33
N LEU A 60 -28.55 43.61 -14.03
CA LEU A 60 -28.57 44.83 -13.25
C LEU A 60 -27.18 45.10 -12.65
N PHE A 61 -26.63 46.27 -12.82
CA PHE A 61 -25.30 46.63 -12.39
C PHE A 61 -25.34 47.68 -11.29
N HIS A 62 -24.61 47.40 -10.20
CA HIS A 62 -24.42 48.32 -9.08
C HIS A 62 -22.94 48.59 -8.83
N SER A 63 -22.59 49.79 -8.38
CA SER A 63 -21.23 50.22 -8.11
C SER A 63 -21.16 51.01 -6.78
N PHE A 64 -20.16 50.67 -5.95
CA PHE A 64 -19.95 51.24 -4.62
C PHE A 64 -18.47 51.57 -4.40
N GLY A 65 -18.20 52.66 -3.70
CA GLY A 65 -16.90 52.93 -3.12
C GLY A 65 -16.62 52.09 -1.90
N GLU A 66 -17.61 51.86 -1.04
CA GLU A 66 -17.53 50.97 0.15
C GLU A 66 -18.81 50.13 0.24
N PHE A 67 -18.64 48.87 0.62
CA PHE A 67 -19.76 47.96 0.80
C PHE A 67 -19.56 47.11 2.05
N ASN A 68 -20.13 47.54 3.18
CA ASN A 68 -20.00 46.88 4.47
C ASN A 68 -21.39 46.72 5.10
N ILE A 69 -21.62 45.60 5.82
CA ILE A 69 -22.87 45.30 6.54
C ILE A 69 -22.54 45.01 7.99
N ASN A 70 -23.06 45.79 8.93
CA ASN A 70 -22.85 45.55 10.36
C ASN A 70 -23.72 44.42 10.88
N ALA A 71 -23.25 43.80 11.99
CA ALA A 71 -24.05 42.81 12.71
C ALA A 71 -25.42 43.36 13.10
N GLY A 72 -26.45 42.56 12.95
CA GLY A 72 -27.84 42.92 13.26
C GLY A 72 -28.50 43.87 12.24
N ARG A 73 -27.88 44.10 11.09
CA ARG A 73 -28.44 44.88 9.95
C ARG A 73 -28.54 44.01 8.70
N GLY A 74 -29.39 44.47 7.75
CA GLY A 74 -29.53 43.88 6.42
C GLY A 74 -29.18 44.86 5.30
N VAL A 75 -28.75 44.32 4.16
CA VAL A 75 -28.64 45.01 2.87
C VAL A 75 -29.32 44.14 1.82
N TYR A 76 -30.28 44.73 1.13
CA TYR A 76 -31.10 44.00 0.16
C TYR A 76 -31.16 44.74 -1.18
N PHE A 77 -30.80 44.05 -2.24
CA PHE A 77 -30.95 44.55 -3.59
C PHE A 77 -32.40 44.43 -4.06
N GLU A 78 -32.93 45.51 -4.59
CA GLU A 78 -34.19 45.45 -5.32
C GLU A 78 -34.02 44.63 -6.61
N ASN A 79 -34.99 43.79 -6.91
CA ASN A 79 -34.99 42.96 -8.12
C ASN A 79 -36.14 43.34 -9.04
N PRO A 80 -35.95 44.28 -9.99
CA PRO A 80 -36.93 44.59 -11.00
C PRO A 80 -37.31 43.38 -11.86
N SER A 81 -38.54 43.39 -12.38
CA SER A 81 -39.02 42.27 -13.22
C SER A 81 -38.12 42.08 -14.45
N GLY A 82 -37.81 40.82 -14.79
CA GLY A 82 -36.95 40.41 -15.91
C GLY A 82 -35.46 40.43 -15.63
N ILE A 83 -35.02 40.80 -14.40
CA ILE A 83 -33.60 40.70 -14.02
C ILE A 83 -33.29 39.28 -13.52
N ALA A 84 -32.29 38.65 -14.13
CA ALA A 84 -31.78 37.33 -13.72
C ALA A 84 -30.47 37.42 -12.92
N ASN A 85 -29.63 38.47 -13.15
CA ASN A 85 -28.36 38.64 -12.46
C ASN A 85 -28.17 40.06 -11.96
N ILE A 86 -27.68 40.20 -10.76
CA ILE A 86 -27.24 41.47 -10.17
C ILE A 86 -25.73 41.43 -10.00
N PHE A 87 -25.02 42.33 -10.68
CA PHE A 87 -23.58 42.49 -10.62
C PHE A 87 -23.24 43.71 -9.76
N THR A 88 -22.52 43.46 -8.66
CA THR A 88 -22.12 44.49 -7.73
C THR A 88 -20.60 44.57 -7.70
N ARG A 89 -20.03 45.73 -8.05
CA ARG A 89 -18.58 45.98 -7.90
C ARG A 89 -18.31 46.97 -6.78
N VAL A 90 -17.17 46.80 -6.10
CA VAL A 90 -16.64 47.72 -5.09
C VAL A 90 -15.33 48.30 -5.64
N THR A 91 -15.28 49.65 -5.76
CA THR A 91 -14.17 50.39 -6.41
C THR A 91 -13.20 50.99 -5.40
N GLY A 92 -13.54 50.95 -4.10
CA GLY A 92 -12.74 51.51 -3.01
C GLY A 92 -11.50 50.68 -2.65
N GLY A 93 -10.75 51.15 -1.67
CA GLY A 93 -9.48 50.58 -1.25
C GLY A 93 -9.58 49.51 -0.14
N ASN A 94 -10.79 49.26 0.41
CA ASN A 94 -10.99 48.40 1.59
C ASN A 94 -11.73 47.10 1.24
N PRO A 95 -11.48 45.98 1.99
CA PRO A 95 -12.32 44.80 1.91
C PRO A 95 -13.79 45.09 2.29
N SER A 96 -14.71 44.29 1.78
CA SER A 96 -16.12 44.32 2.19
C SER A 96 -16.32 43.46 3.44
N ASN A 97 -16.75 44.09 4.55
CA ASN A 97 -17.06 43.38 5.80
C ASN A 97 -18.56 43.14 5.87
N ILE A 98 -18.98 41.89 5.67
CA ILE A 98 -20.36 41.44 5.69
C ILE A 98 -20.61 40.76 7.04
N LEU A 99 -21.09 41.51 8.04
CA LEU A 99 -21.31 40.96 9.39
C LEU A 99 -22.80 40.67 9.68
N GLY A 100 -23.70 41.07 8.77
CA GLY A 100 -25.14 40.90 8.84
C GLY A 100 -25.72 40.22 7.60
N ASN A 101 -27.03 40.52 7.28
CA ASN A 101 -27.73 39.90 6.18
C ASN A 101 -27.47 40.56 4.86
N LEU A 102 -27.07 39.79 3.83
CA LEU A 102 -26.96 40.19 2.44
C LEU A 102 -28.05 39.48 1.63
N GLY A 103 -28.94 40.24 0.99
CA GLY A 103 -30.07 39.64 0.31
C GLY A 103 -30.48 40.27 -1.02
N VAL A 104 -31.43 39.61 -1.70
CA VAL A 104 -32.08 40.10 -2.94
C VAL A 104 -33.58 39.93 -2.76
N LEU A 105 -34.32 41.01 -3.05
CA LEU A 105 -35.80 41.03 -3.02
C LEU A 105 -36.39 40.40 -4.28
N GLY A 106 -36.01 39.17 -4.60
CA GLY A 106 -36.41 38.43 -5.80
C GLY A 106 -35.56 37.21 -6.07
N ASN A 107 -35.59 36.71 -7.33
CA ASN A 107 -34.99 35.42 -7.71
C ASN A 107 -33.65 35.56 -8.45
N SER A 108 -33.07 36.75 -8.53
CA SER A 108 -31.83 36.97 -9.26
C SER A 108 -30.63 36.39 -8.54
N ASN A 109 -29.63 35.99 -9.32
CA ASN A 109 -28.31 35.67 -8.83
C ASN A 109 -27.58 36.93 -8.40
N LEU A 110 -26.76 36.86 -7.35
CA LEU A 110 -25.98 37.99 -6.85
C LEU A 110 -24.49 37.74 -7.04
N PHE A 111 -23.81 38.66 -7.72
CA PHE A 111 -22.37 38.71 -7.88
C PHE A 111 -21.83 39.90 -7.07
N LEU A 112 -21.02 39.63 -6.04
CA LEU A 112 -20.33 40.63 -5.24
C LEU A 112 -18.84 40.60 -5.57
N ILE A 113 -18.31 41.66 -6.18
CA ILE A 113 -16.93 41.74 -6.65
C ILE A 113 -16.19 42.84 -5.88
N ASN A 114 -15.19 42.48 -5.10
CA ASN A 114 -14.29 43.40 -4.41
C ASN A 114 -12.83 42.97 -4.51
N PRO A 115 -11.98 43.57 -5.32
CA PRO A 115 -10.56 43.21 -5.47
C PRO A 115 -9.77 43.17 -4.15
N LYS A 116 -10.22 43.92 -3.14
CA LYS A 116 -9.55 44.02 -1.84
C LYS A 116 -9.92 42.87 -0.88
N GLY A 117 -10.90 42.05 -1.27
CA GLY A 117 -11.36 40.90 -0.50
C GLY A 117 -12.75 41.08 0.10
N ILE A 118 -13.25 39.99 0.68
CA ILE A 118 -14.57 39.92 1.34
C ILE A 118 -14.43 39.15 2.64
N VAL A 119 -14.96 39.71 3.71
CA VAL A 119 -14.96 39.10 5.04
C VAL A 119 -16.40 38.89 5.49
N PHE A 120 -16.79 37.61 5.66
CA PHE A 120 -18.09 37.25 6.26
C PHE A 120 -17.87 36.92 7.74
N GLY A 121 -18.54 37.70 8.61
CA GLY A 121 -18.47 37.54 10.05
C GLY A 121 -19.37 36.40 10.56
N SER A 122 -19.33 36.13 11.87
CA SER A 122 -20.03 34.99 12.49
C SER A 122 -21.57 35.03 12.31
N GLN A 123 -22.15 36.22 12.13
CA GLN A 123 -23.59 36.38 11.92
C GLN A 123 -23.97 36.68 10.46
N ALA A 124 -22.97 36.61 9.55
CA ALA A 124 -23.22 36.85 8.13
C ALA A 124 -24.22 35.79 7.60
N ARG A 125 -25.22 36.24 6.87
CA ARG A 125 -26.26 35.42 6.25
C ARG A 125 -26.54 35.86 4.83
N LEU A 126 -26.78 34.92 3.94
CA LEU A 126 -27.31 35.15 2.61
C LEU A 126 -28.83 34.94 2.61
N ASP A 127 -29.61 35.96 2.22
CA ASP A 127 -31.05 35.87 2.06
C ASP A 127 -31.40 36.03 0.58
N LEU A 128 -31.25 34.92 -0.15
CA LEU A 128 -31.31 34.87 -1.63
C LEU A 128 -32.29 33.75 -2.06
N ARG A 129 -32.87 33.92 -3.25
CA ARG A 129 -33.58 32.85 -3.96
C ARG A 129 -32.81 32.32 -5.18
N GLY A 130 -31.73 33.03 -5.59
CA GLY A 130 -30.81 32.62 -6.65
C GLY A 130 -29.46 32.20 -6.11
N SER A 131 -28.48 32.08 -7.01
CA SER A 131 -27.08 31.74 -6.71
C SER A 131 -26.30 32.96 -6.18
N PHE A 132 -25.20 32.70 -5.47
CA PHE A 132 -24.27 33.69 -4.97
C PHE A 132 -22.86 33.47 -5.51
N VAL A 133 -22.22 34.54 -5.97
CA VAL A 133 -20.82 34.56 -6.36
C VAL A 133 -20.12 35.70 -5.64
N GLY A 134 -19.28 35.40 -4.65
CA GLY A 134 -18.40 36.38 -4.01
C GLY A 134 -16.99 36.24 -4.59
N SER A 135 -16.43 37.35 -5.09
CA SER A 135 -15.09 37.30 -5.71
C SER A 135 -14.24 38.52 -5.42
N SER A 136 -12.93 38.30 -5.29
CA SER A 136 -11.93 39.37 -5.30
C SER A 136 -11.28 39.57 -6.68
N ALA A 137 -11.95 39.19 -7.74
CA ALA A 137 -11.58 39.52 -9.10
C ALA A 137 -11.59 41.07 -9.34
N SER A 138 -10.82 41.50 -10.31
CA SER A 138 -10.80 42.91 -10.76
C SER A 138 -12.08 43.33 -11.51
N GLY A 139 -12.83 42.32 -12.04
CA GLY A 139 -14.07 42.56 -12.76
C GLY A 139 -14.69 41.29 -13.34
N VAL A 140 -15.91 41.45 -13.90
CA VAL A 140 -16.62 40.42 -14.67
C VAL A 140 -16.56 40.77 -16.16
N VAL A 141 -16.14 39.79 -16.96
CA VAL A 141 -16.07 39.91 -18.42
C VAL A 141 -17.34 39.31 -19.05
N PHE A 142 -17.85 39.98 -20.08
CA PHE A 142 -19.01 39.59 -20.85
C PHE A 142 -18.64 39.13 -22.26
N ASN A 143 -19.54 38.40 -22.90
CA ASN A 143 -19.32 37.80 -24.24
C ASN A 143 -19.01 38.77 -25.38
N ASN A 144 -19.29 40.06 -25.20
CA ASN A 144 -18.95 41.14 -26.15
C ASN A 144 -17.58 41.79 -25.86
N GLY A 145 -16.80 41.28 -24.92
CA GLY A 145 -15.51 41.83 -24.49
C GLY A 145 -15.59 42.97 -23.47
N PHE A 146 -16.79 43.41 -23.09
CA PHE A 146 -16.94 44.39 -22.01
C PHE A 146 -16.54 43.80 -20.68
N GLU A 147 -15.78 44.57 -19.88
CA GLU A 147 -15.44 44.23 -18.50
C GLU A 147 -16.11 45.16 -17.51
N PHE A 148 -16.96 44.64 -16.63
CA PHE A 148 -17.47 45.39 -15.50
C PHE A 148 -16.40 45.40 -14.40
N SER A 149 -15.46 46.36 -14.53
CA SER A 149 -14.22 46.39 -13.77
C SER A 149 -14.32 47.28 -12.52
N SER A 150 -13.79 46.82 -11.40
CA SER A 150 -13.59 47.60 -10.17
C SER A 150 -12.31 48.42 -10.22
N ALA A 151 -11.27 47.97 -10.91
CA ALA A 151 -9.97 48.63 -11.02
C ALA A 151 -9.99 49.79 -12.04
N ASN A 152 -10.81 49.67 -13.07
CA ASN A 152 -11.03 50.71 -14.07
C ASN A 152 -12.53 50.94 -14.30
N PRO A 153 -13.22 51.55 -13.32
CA PRO A 153 -14.67 51.66 -13.33
C PRO A 153 -15.14 52.61 -14.45
N GLN A 154 -15.99 52.10 -15.33
CA GLN A 154 -16.62 52.82 -16.42
C GLN A 154 -18.13 52.62 -16.38
N THR A 155 -18.86 53.51 -17.05
CA THR A 155 -20.30 53.38 -17.29
C THR A 155 -20.57 52.14 -18.14
N VAL A 156 -21.68 51.49 -17.90
CA VAL A 156 -22.08 50.27 -18.62
C VAL A 156 -22.64 50.68 -20.00
N PRO A 157 -22.08 50.17 -21.11
CA PRO A 157 -22.57 50.51 -22.45
C PRO A 157 -24.04 50.15 -22.65
N LEU A 158 -24.74 50.94 -23.48
CA LEU A 158 -26.16 50.72 -23.81
C LEU A 158 -26.41 49.47 -24.66
N LEU A 159 -25.39 49.01 -25.41
CA LEU A 159 -25.49 47.79 -26.21
C LEU A 159 -25.65 46.54 -25.32
N ALA A 160 -26.42 45.57 -25.78
CA ALA A 160 -26.77 44.37 -25.02
C ALA A 160 -25.56 43.65 -24.47
N ILE A 161 -25.43 43.58 -23.13
CA ILE A 161 -24.45 42.84 -22.35
C ILE A 161 -25.22 41.71 -21.70
N ASN A 162 -25.26 40.53 -22.35
CA ASN A 162 -26.21 39.50 -21.94
C ASN A 162 -25.59 38.34 -21.16
N ILE A 163 -24.36 37.92 -21.52
CA ILE A 163 -23.80 36.68 -20.99
C ILE A 163 -22.47 36.97 -20.30
N PRO A 164 -22.37 36.82 -18.99
CA PRO A 164 -21.09 36.82 -18.29
C PRO A 164 -20.28 35.59 -18.68
N VAL A 165 -19.00 35.79 -19.05
CA VAL A 165 -18.12 34.68 -19.49
C VAL A 165 -17.01 34.36 -18.51
N GLY A 166 -16.76 35.21 -17.51
CA GLY A 166 -15.76 34.92 -16.49
C GLY A 166 -15.34 36.08 -15.59
N LEU A 167 -14.43 35.78 -14.70
CA LEU A 167 -13.81 36.70 -13.74
C LEU A 167 -12.39 37.03 -14.21
N MET A 168 -12.06 38.32 -14.28
CA MET A 168 -10.74 38.86 -14.62
C MET A 168 -9.96 39.21 -13.36
N PHE A 169 -8.79 38.63 -13.17
CA PHE A 169 -7.84 39.00 -12.13
C PHE A 169 -6.65 39.73 -12.76
N ARG A 170 -6.37 40.97 -12.34
CA ARG A 170 -5.30 41.81 -12.91
C ARG A 170 -4.14 42.01 -11.95
N ASP A 171 -4.46 42.08 -10.65
CA ASP A 171 -3.50 42.26 -9.55
C ASP A 171 -3.56 41.11 -8.60
N THR A 172 -2.78 41.13 -7.51
CA THR A 172 -2.91 40.20 -6.41
C THR A 172 -4.27 40.38 -5.73
N PRO A 173 -5.18 39.39 -5.82
CA PRO A 173 -6.53 39.55 -5.27
C PRO A 173 -6.52 39.44 -3.76
N GLY A 174 -7.44 40.16 -3.10
CA GLY A 174 -7.65 40.07 -1.66
C GLY A 174 -8.22 38.71 -1.24
N ALA A 175 -8.06 38.35 0.03
CA ALA A 175 -8.60 37.13 0.57
C ALA A 175 -10.13 37.15 0.72
N ILE A 176 -10.75 35.98 0.65
CA ILE A 176 -12.14 35.77 1.05
C ILE A 176 -12.14 34.98 2.36
N ILE A 177 -12.68 35.59 3.41
CA ILE A 177 -12.70 34.99 4.75
C ILE A 177 -14.15 34.67 5.14
N ASN A 178 -14.43 33.45 5.52
CA ASN A 178 -15.75 33.05 6.02
C ASN A 178 -15.67 32.56 7.47
N ALA A 179 -16.30 33.28 8.38
CA ALA A 179 -16.49 32.90 9.76
C ALA A 179 -18.00 32.71 10.11
N SER A 180 -18.89 32.68 9.11
CA SER A 180 -20.32 32.57 9.34
C SER A 180 -20.67 31.24 9.99
N SER A 181 -21.27 31.29 11.18
CA SER A 181 -21.71 30.14 11.98
C SER A 181 -23.22 30.15 12.26
N VAL A 182 -23.98 30.81 11.41
CA VAL A 182 -25.44 30.88 11.51
C VAL A 182 -26.05 29.49 11.47
N THR A 183 -27.06 29.27 12.32
CA THR A 183 -27.78 28.00 12.41
C THR A 183 -29.20 28.11 11.85
N GLU A 184 -29.73 26.98 11.36
CA GLU A 184 -31.13 26.81 10.95
C GLU A 184 -31.70 25.53 11.55
N VAL A 185 -33.02 25.51 11.72
CA VAL A 185 -33.75 24.31 12.15
C VAL A 185 -34.20 23.56 10.90
N ILE A 186 -33.60 22.41 10.64
CA ILE A 186 -33.95 21.51 9.54
C ILE A 186 -34.48 20.20 10.13
N GLU A 187 -35.72 19.84 9.82
CA GLU A 187 -36.40 18.65 10.36
C GLU A 187 -36.34 18.53 11.89
N GLY A 188 -36.51 19.68 12.58
CA GLY A 188 -36.48 19.74 14.05
C GLY A 188 -35.07 19.74 14.67
N THR A 189 -34.00 19.65 13.89
CA THR A 189 -32.63 19.68 14.37
C THR A 189 -31.96 21.02 14.04
N THR A 190 -31.37 21.67 15.03
CA THR A 190 -30.59 22.90 14.81
C THR A 190 -29.19 22.53 14.26
N ILE A 191 -28.92 22.93 13.04
CA ILE A 191 -27.62 22.70 12.38
C ILE A 191 -26.97 24.01 11.94
N PRO A 192 -25.65 24.14 12.00
CA PRO A 192 -24.94 25.28 11.43
C PRO A 192 -24.96 25.18 9.91
N VAL A 193 -25.50 26.22 9.26
CA VAL A 193 -25.56 26.32 7.79
C VAL A 193 -24.61 27.39 7.25
N GLY A 194 -24.32 28.42 8.06
CA GLY A 194 -23.46 29.54 7.69
C GLY A 194 -23.99 30.34 6.50
N LEU A 195 -23.14 30.56 5.50
CA LEU A 195 -23.56 31.15 4.24
C LEU A 195 -24.32 30.09 3.42
N ALA A 196 -25.63 30.22 3.31
CA ALA A 196 -26.47 29.25 2.63
C ALA A 196 -27.15 29.85 1.40
N VAL A 197 -27.23 29.06 0.31
CA VAL A 197 -28.07 29.36 -0.85
C VAL A 197 -29.21 28.34 -0.94
N PRO A 198 -30.34 28.65 -1.62
CA PRO A 198 -31.44 27.72 -1.75
C PRO A 198 -31.06 26.39 -2.41
N LEU A 199 -31.95 25.40 -2.24
CA LEU A 199 -31.79 24.07 -2.81
C LEU A 199 -31.48 24.11 -4.31
N GLY A 200 -30.42 23.43 -4.73
CA GLY A 200 -30.01 23.33 -6.12
C GLY A 200 -29.22 24.54 -6.67
N GLN A 201 -29.11 25.66 -5.89
CA GLN A 201 -28.39 26.84 -6.31
C GLN A 201 -26.87 26.72 -6.14
N THR A 202 -26.12 27.68 -6.73
CA THR A 202 -24.65 27.71 -6.65
C THR A 202 -24.17 28.73 -5.61
N LEU A 203 -23.23 28.34 -4.77
CA LEU A 203 -22.44 29.22 -3.90
C LEU A 203 -20.99 29.19 -4.36
N ALA A 204 -20.48 30.30 -4.90
CA ALA A 204 -19.10 30.39 -5.36
C ALA A 204 -18.31 31.48 -4.59
N MET A 205 -17.09 31.12 -4.16
CA MET A 205 -16.11 32.05 -3.58
C MET A 205 -14.80 31.92 -4.35
N VAL A 206 -14.41 32.97 -5.07
CA VAL A 206 -13.23 32.95 -5.94
C VAL A 206 -12.39 34.22 -5.71
N GLY A 207 -11.21 34.07 -5.11
CA GLY A 207 -10.40 35.21 -4.75
C GLY A 207 -8.92 34.89 -4.60
N GLY A 208 -8.25 35.66 -3.76
CA GLY A 208 -6.93 35.36 -3.24
C GLY A 208 -6.95 34.08 -2.42
N ASP A 209 -6.47 34.12 -1.17
CA ASP A 209 -6.70 32.99 -0.26
C ASP A 209 -8.19 32.92 0.11
N VAL A 210 -8.72 31.68 0.23
CA VAL A 210 -10.09 31.43 0.69
C VAL A 210 -10.01 30.74 2.05
N ILE A 211 -10.41 31.43 3.10
CA ILE A 211 -10.18 31.01 4.49
C ILE A 211 -11.53 30.83 5.19
N PHE A 212 -11.75 29.64 5.73
CA PHE A 212 -12.85 29.34 6.65
C PHE A 212 -12.28 29.18 8.07
N ASN A 213 -12.75 30.02 8.98
CA ASN A 213 -12.38 29.95 10.37
C ASN A 213 -13.64 29.85 11.24
N ASN A 214 -13.98 28.65 11.69
CA ASN A 214 -15.28 28.33 12.30
C ASN A 214 -16.46 28.79 11.42
N GLY A 215 -16.30 28.69 10.11
CA GLY A 215 -17.21 29.16 9.09
C GLY A 215 -17.91 28.02 8.36
N PHE A 216 -19.20 28.21 8.05
CA PHE A 216 -20.01 27.21 7.33
C PHE A 216 -20.47 27.77 5.99
N ALA A 217 -20.55 26.90 4.98
CA ALA A 217 -21.15 27.21 3.68
C ALA A 217 -22.02 26.04 3.23
N SER A 218 -23.25 26.33 2.80
CA SER A 218 -24.24 25.31 2.45
C SER A 218 -24.93 25.61 1.12
N ALA A 219 -24.97 24.61 0.23
CA ALA A 219 -25.74 24.61 -1.00
C ALA A 219 -26.36 23.23 -1.20
N PHE A 220 -27.43 22.95 -0.47
CA PHE A 220 -28.07 21.63 -0.45
C PHE A 220 -28.51 21.21 -1.86
N SER A 221 -28.10 20.01 -2.30
CA SER A 221 -28.23 19.51 -3.69
C SER A 221 -27.76 20.52 -4.77
N GLY A 222 -27.01 21.54 -4.39
CA GLY A 222 -26.50 22.60 -5.25
C GLY A 222 -25.03 22.44 -5.58
N ASN A 223 -24.39 23.53 -5.98
CA ASN A 223 -22.94 23.56 -6.29
C ASN A 223 -22.20 24.48 -5.33
N ILE A 224 -21.07 24.04 -4.80
CA ILE A 224 -20.14 24.92 -4.10
C ILE A 224 -18.84 24.96 -4.90
N GLN A 225 -18.38 26.16 -5.22
CA GLN A 225 -17.19 26.42 -6.00
C GLN A 225 -16.24 27.30 -5.17
N LEU A 226 -15.10 26.74 -4.74
CA LEU A 226 -14.08 27.50 -4.02
C LEU A 226 -12.82 27.58 -4.88
N GLY A 227 -12.39 28.80 -5.22
CA GLY A 227 -11.22 29.03 -6.05
C GLY A 227 -10.26 30.03 -5.47
N SER A 228 -8.99 29.70 -5.43
CA SER A 228 -7.94 30.60 -4.98
C SER A 228 -7.02 30.97 -6.16
N VAL A 229 -6.82 32.27 -6.41
CA VAL A 229 -6.02 32.80 -7.51
C VAL A 229 -4.94 33.71 -6.94
N ALA A 230 -3.68 33.51 -7.29
CA ALA A 230 -2.54 34.28 -6.76
C ALA A 230 -1.76 35.05 -7.85
N SER A 231 -2.28 35.12 -9.07
CA SER A 231 -1.65 35.84 -10.19
C SER A 231 -2.72 36.44 -11.09
N PRO A 232 -2.37 37.41 -11.93
CA PRO A 232 -3.22 37.82 -13.05
C PRO A 232 -3.66 36.59 -13.86
N GLY A 233 -4.94 36.57 -14.28
CA GLY A 233 -5.52 35.42 -14.98
C GLY A 233 -7.00 35.60 -15.24
N PHE A 234 -7.59 34.68 -15.98
CA PHE A 234 -9.00 34.66 -16.31
C PHE A 234 -9.62 33.33 -15.87
N VAL A 235 -10.66 33.38 -15.03
CA VAL A 235 -11.46 32.25 -14.62
C VAL A 235 -12.75 32.26 -15.43
N SER A 236 -12.90 31.31 -16.36
CA SER A 236 -14.07 31.28 -17.24
C SER A 236 -15.27 30.60 -16.57
N PHE A 237 -16.46 31.08 -16.90
CA PHE A 237 -17.72 30.51 -16.48
C PHE A 237 -18.14 29.40 -17.44
N ASN A 238 -18.46 28.25 -16.88
CA ASN A 238 -19.09 27.14 -17.57
C ASN A 238 -20.50 26.95 -17.01
N ILE A 239 -21.48 27.56 -17.70
CA ILE A 239 -22.87 27.46 -17.26
C ILE A 239 -23.46 26.15 -17.79
N THR A 240 -23.85 25.27 -16.88
CA THR A 240 -24.43 23.97 -17.15
C THR A 240 -25.86 23.90 -16.62
N PRO A 241 -26.67 22.92 -17.07
CA PRO A 241 -28.02 22.71 -16.50
C PRO A 241 -28.05 22.47 -14.99
N ILE A 242 -26.90 22.06 -14.41
CA ILE A 242 -26.75 21.76 -12.98
C ILE A 242 -26.11 22.92 -12.19
N GLY A 243 -25.91 24.09 -12.79
CA GLY A 243 -25.38 25.28 -12.14
C GLY A 243 -24.12 25.85 -12.79
N LEU A 244 -23.52 26.82 -12.10
CA LEU A 244 -22.29 27.48 -12.53
C LEU A 244 -21.07 26.64 -12.19
N GLY A 245 -20.29 26.23 -13.18
CA GLY A 245 -18.95 25.72 -13.07
C GLY A 245 -17.89 26.78 -13.38
N LEU A 246 -16.67 26.57 -12.90
CA LEU A 246 -15.53 27.46 -13.08
C LEU A 246 -14.36 26.75 -13.72
N ASP A 247 -13.74 27.34 -14.74
CA ASP A 247 -12.52 26.83 -15.38
C ASP A 247 -11.35 27.78 -15.17
N TYR A 248 -10.26 27.25 -14.67
CA TYR A 248 -9.04 27.96 -14.26
C TYR A 248 -7.87 27.73 -15.21
N THR A 249 -8.10 27.23 -16.41
CA THR A 249 -7.03 26.89 -17.39
C THR A 249 -6.11 28.11 -17.67
N ASN A 250 -6.63 29.34 -17.60
CA ASN A 250 -5.88 30.57 -17.83
C ASN A 250 -5.38 31.23 -16.52
N VAL A 251 -5.18 30.46 -15.43
CA VAL A 251 -4.60 30.94 -14.18
C VAL A 251 -3.25 30.28 -13.96
N ALA A 252 -2.19 31.08 -13.90
CA ALA A 252 -0.82 30.56 -13.79
C ALA A 252 -0.40 30.20 -12.37
N LYS A 253 -0.89 30.94 -11.35
CA LYS A 253 -0.56 30.69 -9.94
C LYS A 253 -1.80 30.71 -9.07
N PHE A 254 -1.85 29.80 -8.14
CA PHE A 254 -2.94 29.62 -7.18
C PHE A 254 -2.47 29.97 -5.77
N GLY A 255 -3.35 30.54 -4.93
CA GLY A 255 -3.17 30.76 -3.50
C GLY A 255 -3.63 29.55 -2.69
N ASN A 256 -4.13 29.77 -1.46
CA ASN A 256 -4.52 28.71 -0.54
C ASN A 256 -6.03 28.67 -0.32
N ILE A 257 -6.55 27.47 -0.03
CA ILE A 257 -7.86 27.25 0.56
C ILE A 257 -7.63 26.55 1.91
N GLU A 258 -8.07 27.19 3.00
CA GLU A 258 -7.91 26.66 4.36
C GLU A 258 -9.25 26.62 5.08
N LEU A 259 -9.56 25.46 5.67
CA LEU A 259 -10.70 25.26 6.55
C LEU A 259 -10.17 24.85 7.94
N SER A 260 -10.52 25.62 8.97
CA SER A 260 -10.10 25.40 10.36
C SER A 260 -11.24 25.68 11.35
N GLY A 261 -11.08 25.27 12.60
CA GLY A 261 -12.03 25.57 13.68
C GLY A 261 -13.42 25.00 13.48
N LEU A 262 -13.56 23.70 13.13
CA LEU A 262 -14.86 23.04 12.88
C LEU A 262 -15.61 23.50 11.63
N SER A 263 -14.95 24.20 10.71
CA SER A 263 -15.54 24.69 9.48
C SER A 263 -16.15 23.57 8.62
N ALA A 264 -17.29 23.84 7.97
CA ALA A 264 -17.85 22.85 7.08
C ALA A 264 -18.43 23.46 5.78
N VAL A 265 -18.22 22.74 4.68
CA VAL A 265 -18.78 23.00 3.36
C VAL A 265 -19.71 21.84 3.02
N ARG A 266 -21.01 22.13 2.80
CA ARG A 266 -22.06 21.09 2.68
C ARG A 266 -22.90 21.27 1.43
N ALA A 267 -22.96 20.16 0.64
CA ALA A 267 -23.82 20.09 -0.54
C ALA A 267 -24.79 18.90 -0.48
N SER A 268 -24.92 18.22 0.68
CA SER A 268 -25.79 17.05 0.86
C SER A 268 -27.24 17.35 0.53
N GLY A 269 -28.02 16.33 0.14
CA GLY A 269 -29.45 16.49 -0.13
C GLY A 269 -30.06 15.30 -0.85
N PRO A 270 -31.33 15.38 -1.34
CA PRO A 270 -32.00 14.30 -2.07
C PRO A 270 -31.19 13.74 -3.25
N GLY A 271 -30.42 14.57 -3.95
CA GLY A 271 -29.27 14.17 -4.76
C GLY A 271 -28.07 14.94 -4.25
N GLY A 272 -27.03 14.29 -3.82
CA GLY A 272 -25.83 14.94 -3.32
C GLY A 272 -25.33 16.02 -4.30
N GLY A 273 -25.06 17.27 -3.82
CA GLY A 273 -24.59 18.35 -4.65
C GLY A 273 -23.13 18.17 -5.11
N ALA A 274 -22.59 19.16 -5.78
CA ALA A 274 -21.17 19.17 -6.15
C ALA A 274 -20.40 20.16 -5.27
N ILE A 275 -19.20 19.75 -4.82
CA ILE A 275 -18.22 20.62 -4.19
C ILE A 275 -16.96 20.58 -5.05
N ALA A 276 -16.51 21.73 -5.55
CA ALA A 276 -15.29 21.84 -6.35
C ALA A 276 -14.32 22.85 -5.74
N LEU A 277 -13.08 22.45 -5.52
CA LEU A 277 -12.00 23.28 -5.01
C LEU A 277 -10.87 23.35 -6.03
N ARG A 278 -10.38 24.57 -6.29
CA ARG A 278 -9.21 24.82 -7.13
C ARG A 278 -8.23 25.75 -6.43
N SER A 279 -7.00 25.28 -6.16
CA SER A 279 -6.06 26.01 -5.32
C SER A 279 -4.61 25.57 -5.55
N GLY A 280 -3.65 26.32 -5.00
CA GLY A 280 -2.27 25.86 -4.83
C GLY A 280 -2.19 24.85 -3.67
N ASN A 281 -2.65 25.25 -2.49
CA ASN A 281 -2.72 24.34 -1.35
C ASN A 281 -4.16 24.30 -0.79
N VAL A 282 -4.65 23.11 -0.50
CA VAL A 282 -5.91 22.91 0.22
C VAL A 282 -5.58 22.26 1.55
N ILE A 283 -5.96 22.89 2.65
CA ILE A 283 -5.71 22.44 4.02
C ILE A 283 -7.03 22.37 4.77
N LEU A 284 -7.38 21.19 5.26
CA LEU A 284 -8.47 20.98 6.19
C LEU A 284 -7.89 20.51 7.53
N ARG A 285 -8.22 21.18 8.61
CA ARG A 285 -7.78 20.83 9.97
C ARG A 285 -8.85 21.15 11.03
N ASP A 286 -8.60 20.79 12.27
CA ASP A 286 -9.46 21.10 13.41
C ASP A 286 -10.91 20.59 13.21
N ARG A 287 -11.10 19.32 12.82
CA ARG A 287 -12.41 18.70 12.55
C ARG A 287 -13.23 19.36 11.43
N SER A 288 -12.58 20.10 10.55
CA SER A 288 -13.27 20.72 9.40
C SER A 288 -13.68 19.66 8.38
N SER A 289 -14.70 19.97 7.54
CA SER A 289 -15.25 18.95 6.65
C SER A 289 -15.77 19.51 5.32
N LEU A 290 -15.68 18.65 4.28
CA LEU A 290 -16.42 18.80 3.03
C LEU A 290 -17.40 17.62 2.94
N VAL A 291 -18.71 17.88 2.76
CA VAL A 291 -19.74 16.82 2.79
C VAL A 291 -20.75 16.99 1.65
N SER A 292 -20.94 15.91 0.89
CA SER A 292 -21.89 15.85 -0.23
C SER A 292 -22.65 14.52 -0.27
N ASP A 293 -23.42 14.22 0.80
CA ASP A 293 -24.17 12.98 0.91
C ASP A 293 -25.41 12.96 0.05
N THR A 294 -25.73 11.80 -0.53
CA THR A 294 -26.97 11.49 -1.26
C THR A 294 -28.00 10.91 -0.30
N LEU A 295 -29.07 11.66 -0.03
CA LEU A 295 -30.08 11.28 0.95
C LEU A 295 -31.36 10.70 0.34
N GLY A 296 -31.53 10.79 -0.99
CA GLY A 296 -32.73 10.38 -1.71
C GLY A 296 -32.46 9.43 -2.86
N SER A 297 -33.24 9.58 -3.94
CA SER A 297 -33.21 8.69 -5.11
C SER A 297 -32.46 9.27 -6.31
N ILE A 298 -31.95 10.50 -6.22
CA ILE A 298 -31.18 11.17 -7.28
C ILE A 298 -29.71 10.96 -7.00
N ASP A 299 -28.92 10.61 -8.03
CA ASP A 299 -27.50 10.37 -7.87
C ASP A 299 -26.73 11.62 -7.42
N GLY A 300 -25.77 11.43 -6.54
CA GLY A 300 -24.88 12.45 -6.03
C GLY A 300 -23.81 12.88 -7.05
N ARG A 301 -23.34 14.13 -6.93
CA ARG A 301 -22.32 14.70 -7.81
C ARG A 301 -20.91 14.75 -7.20
N GLY A 302 -20.82 14.69 -5.86
CA GLY A 302 -19.59 14.44 -5.13
C GLY A 302 -18.64 15.63 -4.94
N ILE A 303 -17.38 15.32 -4.68
CA ILE A 303 -16.35 16.29 -4.30
C ILE A 303 -15.19 16.19 -5.28
N LYS A 304 -14.77 17.34 -5.84
CA LYS A 304 -13.61 17.44 -6.72
C LYS A 304 -12.61 18.46 -6.18
N ILE A 305 -11.36 18.05 -5.99
CA ILE A 305 -10.28 18.91 -5.52
C ILE A 305 -9.13 18.86 -6.51
N GLU A 306 -8.69 20.03 -6.98
CA GLU A 306 -7.51 20.17 -7.82
C GLU A 306 -6.55 21.19 -7.17
N ALA A 307 -5.33 20.74 -6.81
CA ALA A 307 -4.36 21.58 -6.10
C ALA A 307 -2.91 21.21 -6.44
N ALA A 308 -1.93 21.96 -5.93
CA ALA A 308 -0.56 21.45 -5.87
C ALA A 308 -0.40 20.48 -4.69
N ARG A 309 -0.98 20.82 -3.53
CA ARG A 309 -0.96 19.99 -2.31
C ARG A 309 -2.33 19.93 -1.67
N PHE A 310 -2.63 18.78 -1.10
CA PHE A 310 -3.83 18.58 -0.28
C PHE A 310 -3.43 17.97 1.07
N SER A 311 -3.86 18.60 2.18
CA SER A 311 -3.61 18.11 3.54
C SER A 311 -4.90 18.02 4.33
N LEU A 312 -5.11 16.88 4.98
CA LEU A 312 -6.26 16.58 5.81
C LEU A 312 -5.75 16.14 7.19
N LEU A 313 -5.91 17.01 8.19
CA LEU A 313 -5.25 16.94 9.49
C LEU A 313 -6.28 17.02 10.61
N ASP A 314 -5.90 16.62 11.83
CA ASP A 314 -6.63 16.92 13.07
C ASP A 314 -8.13 16.61 13.02
N ARG A 315 -8.49 15.37 12.66
CA ARG A 315 -9.87 14.88 12.54
C ARG A 315 -10.71 15.56 11.45
N ALA A 316 -10.08 16.25 10.50
CA ALA A 316 -10.79 16.74 9.33
C ALA A 316 -11.20 15.59 8.41
N PHE A 317 -12.30 15.75 7.67
CA PHE A 317 -12.76 14.67 6.80
C PHE A 317 -13.48 15.17 5.53
N LEU A 318 -13.47 14.31 4.49
CA LEU A 318 -14.30 14.41 3.31
C LEU A 318 -15.35 13.30 3.36
N GLY A 319 -16.62 13.64 3.07
CA GLY A 319 -17.72 12.69 3.06
C GLY A 319 -18.59 12.82 1.80
N SER A 320 -18.89 11.66 1.16
CA SER A 320 -19.83 11.57 0.05
C SER A 320 -20.55 10.22 0.05
N GLY A 321 -21.28 9.94 1.13
CA GLY A 321 -22.02 8.71 1.32
C GLY A 321 -23.40 8.72 0.65
N THR A 322 -24.10 7.55 0.67
CA THR A 322 -25.50 7.46 0.29
C THR A 322 -26.34 6.70 1.31
N ASN A 323 -27.50 7.28 1.66
CA ASN A 323 -28.49 6.65 2.53
C ASN A 323 -29.75 6.22 1.75
N GLY A 324 -29.89 6.70 0.51
CA GLY A 324 -31.06 6.49 -0.33
C GLY A 324 -30.86 5.38 -1.36
N SER A 325 -31.70 5.43 -2.41
CA SER A 325 -31.55 4.58 -3.60
C SER A 325 -30.71 5.25 -4.71
N GLY A 326 -30.45 6.56 -4.65
CA GLY A 326 -29.52 7.24 -5.54
C GLY A 326 -28.07 6.88 -5.20
N ALA A 327 -27.21 6.82 -6.20
CA ALA A 327 -25.79 6.55 -6.01
C ALA A 327 -25.10 7.70 -5.26
N GLY A 328 -24.12 7.38 -4.41
CA GLY A 328 -23.25 8.36 -3.79
C GLY A 328 -22.36 9.04 -4.83
N GLY A 329 -22.05 10.33 -4.63
CA GLY A 329 -21.16 11.06 -5.49
C GLY A 329 -19.69 10.64 -5.33
N PRO A 330 -18.86 10.70 -6.37
CA PRO A 330 -17.43 10.36 -6.26
C PRO A 330 -16.64 11.42 -5.49
N ILE A 331 -15.49 11.02 -4.93
CA ILE A 331 -14.47 11.95 -4.42
C ILE A 331 -13.25 11.84 -5.31
N GLU A 332 -12.92 12.94 -6.00
CA GLU A 332 -11.75 13.03 -6.87
C GLU A 332 -10.77 14.07 -6.33
N ILE A 333 -9.54 13.67 -6.04
CA ILE A 333 -8.48 14.58 -5.60
C ILE A 333 -7.29 14.43 -6.55
N ARG A 334 -6.96 15.53 -7.22
CA ARG A 334 -5.78 15.60 -8.10
C ARG A 334 -4.81 16.64 -7.60
N THR A 335 -3.59 16.24 -7.32
CA THR A 335 -2.52 17.15 -6.92
C THR A 335 -1.28 16.98 -7.78
N THR A 336 -0.54 18.05 -7.94
CA THR A 336 0.72 18.01 -8.72
C THR A 336 1.94 17.67 -7.86
N GLU A 337 1.80 17.62 -6.51
CA GLU A 337 2.90 17.36 -5.58
C GLU A 337 2.56 16.23 -4.61
N ASN A 338 1.71 16.49 -3.59
CA ASN A 338 1.41 15.49 -2.57
C ASN A 338 -0.02 15.58 -2.02
N ILE A 339 -0.49 14.42 -1.54
CA ILE A 339 -1.68 14.27 -0.70
C ILE A 339 -1.21 13.74 0.65
N GLU A 340 -1.60 14.42 1.73
CA GLU A 340 -1.29 14.02 3.10
C GLU A 340 -2.58 13.87 3.91
N LEU A 341 -2.77 12.67 4.49
CA LEU A 341 -3.84 12.36 5.43
C LEU A 341 -3.20 12.01 6.77
N GLN A 342 -3.40 12.80 7.80
CA GLN A 342 -2.87 12.58 9.14
C GLN A 342 -3.99 12.47 10.17
N GLY A 343 -3.97 11.40 10.94
CA GLY A 343 -4.88 11.15 12.05
C GLY A 343 -4.37 11.73 13.37
N ILE A 344 -4.95 11.23 14.46
CA ILE A 344 -4.65 11.65 15.84
C ILE A 344 -4.00 10.54 16.67
N GLY A 345 -3.42 9.54 16.01
CA GLY A 345 -2.71 8.42 16.61
C GLY A 345 -3.36 7.07 16.35
N PHE A 346 -2.49 6.04 16.28
CA PHE A 346 -2.87 4.66 15.97
C PHE A 346 -3.86 4.04 16.97
N GLU A 347 -3.75 4.35 18.27
CA GLU A 347 -4.60 3.74 19.30
C GLU A 347 -6.09 4.06 19.11
N ASN A 348 -6.42 5.29 18.68
CA ASN A 348 -7.79 5.67 18.35
C ASN A 348 -8.30 4.92 17.10
N PHE A 349 -7.44 4.77 16.09
CA PHE A 349 -7.73 3.99 14.89
C PHE A 349 -7.96 2.51 15.25
N ARG A 350 -7.07 1.91 16.04
CA ARG A 350 -7.15 0.54 16.51
C ARG A 350 -8.47 0.25 17.21
N ARG A 351 -8.81 1.05 18.24
CA ARG A 351 -10.05 0.87 18.99
C ARG A 351 -11.30 0.92 18.10
N ARG A 352 -11.28 1.77 17.09
CA ARG A 352 -12.47 2.01 16.28
C ARG A 352 -12.64 1.02 15.12
N PHE A 353 -11.56 0.65 14.46
CA PHE A 353 -11.64 -0.11 13.21
C PHE A 353 -11.10 -1.54 13.31
N LEU A 354 -10.32 -1.81 14.34
CA LEU A 354 -9.59 -3.07 14.46
C LEU A 354 -9.99 -3.87 15.71
N ASP A 355 -10.73 -3.28 16.65
CA ASP A 355 -11.22 -3.95 17.83
C ASP A 355 -12.63 -4.53 17.56
N PRO A 356 -12.85 -5.86 17.65
CA PRO A 356 -14.14 -6.48 17.41
C PRO A 356 -15.27 -5.98 18.32
N GLY A 357 -14.94 -5.45 19.49
CA GLY A 357 -15.91 -4.88 20.44
C GLY A 357 -16.40 -3.47 20.10
N ALA A 358 -15.61 -2.72 19.35
CA ALA A 358 -15.91 -1.30 19.06
C ALA A 358 -17.05 -1.07 18.06
N ALA A 359 -17.44 -2.09 17.29
CA ALA A 359 -18.53 -2.00 16.31
C ALA A 359 -19.93 -1.84 16.96
N GLN A 360 -20.06 -1.96 18.27
CA GLN A 360 -21.34 -1.90 19.00
C GLN A 360 -21.65 -0.52 19.61
N GLU A 361 -20.70 0.41 19.65
CA GLU A 361 -20.98 1.77 20.17
C GLU A 361 -21.25 2.75 19.01
N PRO A 362 -22.37 3.54 19.11
CA PRO A 362 -22.61 4.58 18.10
C PRO A 362 -21.43 5.58 18.13
N PRO A 363 -20.92 5.97 16.96
CA PRO A 363 -19.77 6.85 16.90
C PRO A 363 -20.08 8.21 17.51
N ASP A 364 -19.41 8.57 18.60
CA ASP A 364 -19.41 9.95 19.06
C ASP A 364 -18.76 10.83 17.97
N ILE A 365 -19.40 11.98 17.70
CA ILE A 365 -18.88 13.00 16.76
C ILE A 365 -17.46 13.44 17.20
N ALA A 366 -17.17 13.36 18.50
CA ALA A 366 -15.87 13.68 19.06
C ALA A 366 -14.75 12.70 18.62
N ASP A 367 -15.10 11.47 18.26
CA ASP A 367 -14.12 10.40 17.92
C ASP A 367 -13.92 10.21 16.42
N ARG A 368 -14.38 11.13 15.57
CA ARG A 368 -14.14 11.03 14.12
C ARG A 368 -12.66 11.07 13.84
N GLN A 369 -12.20 10.12 13.04
CA GLN A 369 -10.83 10.10 12.53
C GLN A 369 -10.70 11.03 11.32
N SER A 370 -9.49 11.53 11.08
CA SER A 370 -9.16 12.15 9.79
C SER A 370 -9.34 11.15 8.66
N GLY A 371 -9.97 11.56 7.56
CA GLY A 371 -10.09 10.61 6.45
C GLY A 371 -11.02 11.02 5.34
N ILE A 372 -11.11 10.12 4.37
CA ILE A 372 -11.98 10.22 3.20
C ILE A 372 -13.01 9.10 3.29
N PHE A 373 -14.29 9.46 3.25
CA PHE A 373 -15.39 8.54 3.49
C PHE A 373 -16.39 8.60 2.34
N THR A 374 -16.57 7.47 1.66
CA THR A 374 -17.73 7.22 0.82
C THR A 374 -18.29 5.89 1.25
N GLY A 375 -19.61 5.73 1.30
CA GLY A 375 -20.19 4.47 1.77
C GLY A 375 -21.66 4.42 1.43
N THR A 376 -22.28 3.25 1.59
CA THR A 376 -23.72 3.09 1.42
C THR A 376 -24.36 2.49 2.66
N LEU A 377 -25.43 3.13 3.12
CA LEU A 377 -26.35 2.63 4.14
C LEU A 377 -27.66 2.13 3.52
N GLY A 378 -27.95 2.51 2.26
CA GLY A 378 -29.17 2.22 1.53
C GLY A 378 -29.01 1.22 0.40
N ALA A 379 -29.88 1.33 -0.61
CA ALA A 379 -29.84 0.53 -1.84
C ALA A 379 -28.99 1.18 -2.95
N GLY A 380 -28.65 2.47 -2.83
CA GLY A 380 -27.78 3.14 -3.80
C GLY A 380 -26.34 2.67 -3.69
N ARG A 381 -25.60 2.62 -4.82
CA ARG A 381 -24.17 2.31 -4.85
C ARG A 381 -23.36 3.43 -4.18
N ALA A 382 -22.36 3.11 -3.39
CA ALA A 382 -21.44 4.11 -2.83
C ALA A 382 -20.60 4.79 -3.93
N GLY A 383 -20.19 6.04 -3.68
CA GLY A 383 -19.32 6.79 -4.58
C GLY A 383 -17.90 6.21 -4.64
N ASP A 384 -17.25 6.38 -5.79
CA ASP A 384 -15.85 6.00 -5.98
C ASP A 384 -14.90 7.04 -5.39
N ILE A 385 -13.69 6.63 -4.99
CA ILE A 385 -12.61 7.53 -4.55
C ILE A 385 -11.47 7.41 -5.55
N ALA A 386 -11.04 8.55 -6.11
CA ALA A 386 -9.91 8.63 -7.02
C ALA A 386 -8.89 9.66 -6.53
N LEU A 387 -7.67 9.21 -6.26
CA LEU A 387 -6.54 10.03 -5.84
C LEU A 387 -5.45 9.99 -6.91
N ASP A 388 -5.03 11.15 -7.39
CA ASP A 388 -3.98 11.30 -8.41
C ASP A 388 -2.95 12.33 -7.93
N THR A 389 -1.68 11.91 -7.76
CA THR A 389 -0.64 12.71 -7.12
C THR A 389 0.77 12.24 -7.49
N LYS A 390 1.81 12.90 -6.98
CA LYS A 390 3.16 12.32 -6.97
C LYS A 390 3.39 11.44 -5.74
N ARG A 391 3.02 11.93 -4.57
CA ARG A 391 3.19 11.21 -3.30
C ARG A 391 1.90 11.23 -2.50
N LEU A 392 1.53 10.08 -1.96
CA LEU A 392 0.43 9.92 -1.02
C LEU A 392 0.99 9.41 0.32
N THR A 393 0.71 10.15 1.38
CA THR A 393 1.03 9.73 2.75
C THR A 393 -0.25 9.64 3.58
N ILE A 394 -0.49 8.46 4.17
CA ILE A 394 -1.62 8.19 5.08
C ILE A 394 -1.02 7.69 6.39
N ARG A 395 -1.15 8.46 7.48
CA ARG A 395 -0.45 8.16 8.72
C ARG A 395 -1.24 8.50 9.98
N ASP A 396 -0.74 8.00 11.11
CA ASP A 396 -1.20 8.34 12.47
C ASP A 396 -2.70 8.09 12.68
N GLY A 397 -3.23 6.99 12.15
CA GLY A 397 -4.62 6.58 12.33
C GLY A 397 -5.63 7.28 11.42
N SER A 398 -5.20 7.93 10.34
CA SER A 398 -6.14 8.38 9.31
C SER A 398 -6.68 7.19 8.48
N ALA A 399 -7.79 7.40 7.76
CA ALA A 399 -8.39 6.31 7.01
C ALA A 399 -9.06 6.77 5.70
N ILE A 400 -8.99 5.90 4.69
CA ILE A 400 -9.88 5.96 3.52
C ILE A 400 -10.88 4.82 3.65
N LEU A 401 -12.16 5.14 3.76
CA LEU A 401 -13.21 4.18 4.07
C LEU A 401 -14.33 4.24 3.04
N ASN A 402 -14.70 3.08 2.54
CA ASN A 402 -15.89 2.91 1.70
C ASN A 402 -16.70 1.69 2.20
N PRO A 403 -17.36 1.79 3.37
CA PRO A 403 -18.14 0.70 3.93
C PRO A 403 -19.46 0.50 3.19
N THR A 404 -19.84 -0.77 2.97
CA THR A 404 -21.12 -1.20 2.46
C THR A 404 -21.94 -1.78 3.62
N LEU A 405 -22.85 -1.00 4.17
CA LEU A 405 -23.74 -1.38 5.27
C LEU A 405 -25.16 -1.69 4.79
N GLY A 406 -25.50 -1.22 3.58
CA GLY A 406 -26.78 -1.44 2.91
C GLY A 406 -26.76 -2.60 1.92
N THR A 407 -27.78 -2.62 1.04
CA THR A 407 -27.91 -3.60 -0.05
C THR A 407 -27.26 -3.12 -1.36
N GLY A 408 -26.96 -1.81 -1.47
CA GLY A 408 -26.23 -1.26 -2.61
C GLY A 408 -24.76 -1.68 -2.59
N ASP A 409 -24.11 -1.73 -3.74
CA ASP A 409 -22.68 -2.07 -3.86
C ASP A 409 -21.77 -0.94 -3.34
N GLY A 410 -20.61 -1.28 -2.83
CA GLY A 410 -19.57 -0.35 -2.44
C GLY A 410 -18.90 0.33 -3.65
N GLY A 411 -18.36 1.52 -3.43
CA GLY A 411 -17.52 2.23 -4.40
C GLY A 411 -16.08 1.72 -4.40
N SER A 412 -15.40 1.88 -5.51
CA SER A 412 -13.99 1.49 -5.65
C SER A 412 -13.05 2.62 -5.24
N VAL A 413 -11.83 2.25 -4.81
CA VAL A 413 -10.76 3.20 -4.52
C VAL A 413 -9.64 3.03 -5.54
N THR A 414 -9.29 4.10 -6.23
CA THR A 414 -8.19 4.13 -7.19
C THR A 414 -7.16 5.17 -6.75
N ILE A 415 -5.92 4.75 -6.57
CA ILE A 415 -4.80 5.60 -6.19
C ILE A 415 -3.76 5.54 -7.31
N ARG A 416 -3.39 6.69 -7.85
CA ARG A 416 -2.27 6.87 -8.76
C ARG A 416 -1.28 7.86 -8.16
N ALA A 417 -0.10 7.37 -7.77
CA ALA A 417 0.95 8.18 -7.20
C ALA A 417 2.27 7.91 -7.94
N SER A 418 2.71 8.85 -8.75
CA SER A 418 3.85 8.58 -9.66
C SER A 418 5.18 8.26 -8.95
N GLU A 419 5.35 8.66 -7.68
CA GLU A 419 6.56 8.42 -6.89
C GLU A 419 6.32 7.37 -5.80
N SER A 420 5.42 7.64 -4.84
CA SER A 420 5.22 6.76 -3.69
C SER A 420 3.83 6.83 -3.07
N VAL A 421 3.42 5.69 -2.50
CA VAL A 421 2.29 5.56 -1.56
C VAL A 421 2.83 5.01 -0.25
N GLU A 422 2.65 5.76 0.82
CA GLU A 422 3.01 5.40 2.17
C GLU A 422 1.76 5.31 3.05
N ILE A 423 1.53 4.15 3.66
CA ILE A 423 0.43 3.92 4.60
C ILE A 423 1.06 3.40 5.90
N ASN A 424 1.08 4.25 6.93
CA ASN A 424 1.69 3.94 8.22
C ASN A 424 0.67 4.06 9.33
N ALA A 425 0.50 3.02 10.15
CA ALA A 425 -0.41 3.05 11.29
C ALA A 425 -1.84 3.53 10.94
N SER A 426 -2.36 3.15 9.76
CA SER A 426 -3.53 3.74 9.11
C SER A 426 -4.27 2.70 8.26
N GLY A 427 -5.41 3.06 7.65
CA GLY A 427 -6.20 2.08 6.90
C GLY A 427 -6.80 2.56 5.59
N LEU A 428 -6.92 1.61 4.66
CA LEU A 428 -7.64 1.76 3.40
C LEU A 428 -8.62 0.59 3.26
N PHE A 429 -9.93 0.85 3.43
CA PHE A 429 -10.94 -0.19 3.53
C PHE A 429 -12.13 0.05 2.60
N THR A 430 -12.54 -0.97 1.85
CA THR A 430 -13.78 -1.02 1.09
C THR A 430 -14.60 -2.24 1.53
N THR A 431 -14.96 -2.28 2.80
CA THR A 431 -15.50 -3.48 3.46
C THR A 431 -17.02 -3.56 3.36
N THR A 432 -17.57 -4.75 3.08
CA THR A 432 -19.01 -4.99 3.16
C THR A 432 -19.41 -5.78 4.40
N PHE A 433 -20.55 -5.40 5.00
CA PHE A 433 -21.17 -6.05 6.15
C PHE A 433 -22.54 -6.64 5.84
N ASN A 434 -23.07 -6.45 4.63
CA ASN A 434 -24.40 -6.88 4.21
C ASN A 434 -24.35 -7.62 2.88
N SER A 435 -25.45 -7.58 2.09
CA SER A 435 -25.59 -8.27 0.81
C SER A 435 -24.97 -7.52 -0.38
N GLY A 436 -24.75 -6.21 -0.29
CA GLY A 436 -24.01 -5.46 -1.32
C GLY A 436 -22.55 -5.88 -1.38
N ASN A 437 -21.96 -5.88 -2.57
CA ASN A 437 -20.55 -6.22 -2.74
C ASN A 437 -19.64 -5.07 -2.28
N ALA A 438 -18.48 -5.38 -1.74
CA ALA A 438 -17.45 -4.39 -1.46
C ALA A 438 -16.80 -3.86 -2.76
N GLY A 439 -16.36 -2.60 -2.74
CA GLY A 439 -15.58 -2.03 -3.85
C GLY A 439 -14.17 -2.61 -3.94
N SER A 440 -13.54 -2.51 -5.10
CA SER A 440 -12.16 -2.91 -5.31
C SER A 440 -11.18 -1.77 -4.99
N ILE A 441 -9.93 -2.13 -4.68
CA ILE A 441 -8.84 -1.18 -4.46
C ILE A 441 -7.78 -1.39 -5.54
N ALA A 442 -7.39 -0.30 -6.21
CA ALA A 442 -6.29 -0.29 -7.18
C ALA A 442 -5.25 0.78 -6.79
N ILE A 443 -3.98 0.38 -6.68
CA ILE A 443 -2.85 1.26 -6.35
C ILE A 443 -1.82 1.15 -7.47
N GLU A 444 -1.52 2.27 -8.11
CA GLU A 444 -0.47 2.42 -9.12
C GLU A 444 0.57 3.43 -8.62
N THR A 445 1.84 3.00 -8.47
CA THR A 445 2.87 3.86 -7.87
C THR A 445 4.29 3.45 -8.28
N GLY A 446 5.28 4.28 -7.95
CA GLY A 446 6.69 3.87 -7.95
C GLY A 446 6.99 2.91 -6.80
N GLN A 447 6.65 3.31 -5.59
CA GLN A 447 6.89 2.54 -4.36
C GLN A 447 5.62 2.49 -3.50
N LEU A 448 5.31 1.31 -2.95
CA LEU A 448 4.26 1.12 -1.94
C LEU A 448 4.89 0.68 -0.62
N SER A 449 4.62 1.41 0.45
CA SER A 449 4.99 1.04 1.83
C SER A 449 3.74 0.95 2.70
N VAL A 450 3.54 -0.21 3.35
CA VAL A 450 2.43 -0.45 4.30
C VAL A 450 3.05 -0.94 5.62
N THR A 451 3.02 -0.10 6.66
CA THR A 451 3.81 -0.33 7.87
C THR A 451 3.02 -0.09 9.17
N ASP A 452 3.53 -0.64 10.28
CA ASP A 452 3.13 -0.32 11.66
C ASP A 452 1.65 -0.49 12.02
N GLY A 453 1.04 -1.59 11.61
CA GLY A 453 -0.38 -1.85 11.85
C GLY A 453 -1.29 -1.31 10.75
N ALA A 454 -0.71 -0.78 9.67
CA ALA A 454 -1.50 -0.35 8.51
C ALA A 454 -2.13 -1.54 7.78
N ALA A 455 -3.34 -1.33 7.25
CA ALA A 455 -4.05 -2.35 6.49
C ALA A 455 -4.70 -1.77 5.22
N VAL A 456 -4.58 -2.52 4.13
CA VAL A 456 -5.31 -2.29 2.87
C VAL A 456 -6.22 -3.48 2.63
N SER A 457 -7.54 -3.28 2.76
CA SER A 457 -8.45 -4.42 2.83
C SER A 457 -9.82 -4.16 2.22
N PRO A 458 -10.09 -4.68 1.02
CA PRO A 458 -11.44 -4.84 0.49
C PRO A 458 -12.05 -6.18 0.96
N SER A 459 -12.36 -6.33 2.24
CA SER A 459 -12.86 -7.59 2.84
C SER A 459 -14.39 -7.64 2.95
N THR A 460 -14.95 -8.84 3.18
CA THR A 460 -16.38 -9.05 3.44
C THR A 460 -16.61 -9.71 4.80
N PHE A 461 -17.61 -9.19 5.52
CA PHE A 461 -18.17 -9.78 6.73
C PHE A 461 -19.65 -10.20 6.53
N GLY A 462 -20.18 -10.04 5.33
CA GLY A 462 -21.57 -10.29 4.98
C GLY A 462 -21.78 -11.34 3.88
N ALA A 463 -22.96 -11.31 3.26
CA ALA A 463 -23.31 -12.14 2.12
C ALA A 463 -22.77 -11.59 0.80
N GLY A 464 -22.48 -10.29 0.73
CA GLY A 464 -21.83 -9.65 -0.43
C GLY A 464 -20.38 -10.08 -0.59
N ASN A 465 -19.88 -10.07 -1.80
CA ASN A 465 -18.48 -10.44 -2.07
C ASN A 465 -17.51 -9.32 -1.68
N SER A 466 -16.30 -9.67 -1.29
CA SER A 466 -15.16 -8.76 -1.16
C SER A 466 -14.78 -8.18 -2.53
N GLY A 467 -14.19 -6.98 -2.56
CA GLY A 467 -13.52 -6.43 -3.73
C GLY A 467 -12.15 -7.07 -3.99
N ASN A 468 -11.58 -6.81 -5.15
CA ASN A 468 -10.21 -7.21 -5.49
C ASN A 468 -9.20 -6.13 -5.06
N LEU A 469 -7.97 -6.56 -4.80
CA LEU A 469 -6.83 -5.67 -4.55
C LEU A 469 -5.81 -5.82 -5.69
N LEU A 470 -5.57 -4.71 -6.38
CA LEU A 470 -4.56 -4.62 -7.44
C LEU A 470 -3.48 -3.63 -7.04
N VAL A 471 -2.23 -4.07 -7.01
CA VAL A 471 -1.06 -3.23 -6.75
C VAL A 471 -0.13 -3.31 -7.96
N ARG A 472 0.19 -2.17 -8.53
CA ARG A 472 1.22 -1.98 -9.55
C ARG A 472 2.25 -0.99 -9.03
N ALA A 473 3.40 -1.48 -8.58
CA ALA A 473 4.50 -0.65 -8.08
C ALA A 473 5.73 -0.88 -8.96
N SER A 474 6.13 0.12 -9.71
CA SER A 474 7.23 -0.06 -10.69
C SER A 474 8.57 -0.40 -10.03
N ASP A 475 8.80 -0.04 -8.79
CA ASP A 475 10.05 -0.27 -8.07
C ASP A 475 9.90 -1.27 -6.92
N SER A 476 9.09 -0.97 -5.90
CA SER A 476 9.02 -1.85 -4.74
C SER A 476 7.67 -1.84 -4.02
N VAL A 477 7.37 -2.98 -3.38
CA VAL A 477 6.30 -3.12 -2.39
C VAL A 477 6.90 -3.62 -1.09
N ILE A 478 6.71 -2.87 -0.01
CA ILE A 478 7.16 -3.21 1.34
C ILE A 478 5.94 -3.33 2.24
N VAL A 479 5.80 -4.47 2.91
CA VAL A 479 4.77 -4.71 3.94
C VAL A 479 5.49 -5.16 5.20
N ALA A 480 5.55 -4.28 6.22
CA ALA A 480 6.37 -4.52 7.40
C ALA A 480 5.65 -4.13 8.69
N ARG A 481 5.78 -4.95 9.73
CA ARG A 481 5.24 -4.68 11.06
C ARG A 481 6.37 -4.37 12.03
N GLU A 482 6.72 -3.11 12.18
CA GLU A 482 7.81 -2.71 13.09
C GLU A 482 7.38 -2.67 14.56
N ARG A 483 6.08 -2.40 14.85
CA ARG A 483 5.52 -2.38 16.20
C ARG A 483 4.98 -3.74 16.63
N GLY A 484 5.49 -4.28 17.74
CA GLY A 484 5.08 -5.58 18.27
C GLY A 484 3.70 -5.61 18.97
N ASP A 485 3.18 -4.46 19.37
CA ASP A 485 1.99 -4.30 20.22
C ASP A 485 0.65 -4.16 19.45
N SER A 486 0.67 -4.16 18.12
CA SER A 486 -0.56 -4.12 17.34
C SER A 486 -1.27 -5.49 17.36
N PRO A 487 -2.54 -5.57 17.78
CA PRO A 487 -3.29 -6.82 17.73
C PRO A 487 -3.68 -7.24 16.30
N VAL A 488 -3.52 -6.37 15.32
CA VAL A 488 -3.86 -6.62 13.91
C VAL A 488 -2.58 -6.70 13.10
N SER A 489 -2.52 -7.69 12.22
CA SER A 489 -1.41 -7.83 11.28
C SER A 489 -1.40 -6.67 10.30
N THR A 490 -0.24 -6.01 10.17
CA THR A 490 0.04 -5.12 9.05
C THR A 490 -0.12 -5.90 7.75
N GLY A 491 -0.86 -5.34 6.77
CA GLY A 491 -0.96 -6.15 5.56
C GLY A 491 -1.88 -5.69 4.45
N LEU A 492 -1.88 -6.53 3.43
CA LEU A 492 -2.76 -6.48 2.26
C LEU A 492 -3.73 -7.66 2.35
N ALA A 493 -5.04 -7.40 2.42
CA ALA A 493 -5.99 -8.47 2.68
C ALA A 493 -7.30 -8.34 1.90
N THR A 494 -7.85 -9.47 1.42
CA THR A 494 -9.16 -9.56 0.76
C THR A 494 -10.00 -10.70 1.34
N ASN A 495 -10.12 -10.74 2.67
CA ASN A 495 -10.68 -11.89 3.38
C ASN A 495 -12.22 -11.94 3.31
N SER A 496 -12.77 -13.16 3.40
CA SER A 496 -14.17 -13.43 3.72
C SER A 496 -14.29 -13.93 5.16
N ILE A 497 -14.98 -13.17 6.03
CA ILE A 497 -14.98 -13.37 7.48
C ILE A 497 -16.42 -13.41 8.00
N GLY A 498 -16.84 -14.53 8.57
CA GLY A 498 -18.15 -14.65 9.24
C GLY A 498 -19.38 -14.64 8.33
N GLY A 499 -19.23 -14.45 7.03
CA GLY A 499 -20.31 -14.38 6.05
C GLY A 499 -20.21 -15.45 4.97
N THR A 500 -21.13 -15.41 3.98
CA THR A 500 -21.13 -16.33 2.83
C THR A 500 -20.49 -15.73 1.57
N GLY A 501 -20.19 -14.43 1.58
CA GLY A 501 -19.54 -13.73 0.47
C GLY A 501 -18.15 -14.28 0.15
N ARG A 502 -17.75 -14.22 -1.10
CA ARG A 502 -16.43 -14.68 -1.55
C ARG A 502 -15.35 -13.64 -1.23
N ALA A 503 -14.17 -14.09 -0.81
CA ALA A 503 -12.98 -13.23 -0.75
C ALA A 503 -12.55 -12.79 -2.16
N GLY A 504 -11.97 -11.58 -2.27
CA GLY A 504 -11.44 -11.04 -3.51
C GLY A 504 -10.06 -11.59 -3.86
N ASN A 505 -9.58 -11.32 -5.06
CA ASN A 505 -8.22 -11.68 -5.46
C ASN A 505 -7.23 -10.55 -5.11
N ILE A 506 -5.98 -10.93 -4.84
CA ILE A 506 -4.85 -10.01 -4.71
C ILE A 506 -3.92 -10.22 -5.91
N GLU A 507 -3.63 -9.14 -6.61
CA GLU A 507 -2.62 -9.14 -7.68
C GLU A 507 -1.58 -8.04 -7.38
N ILE A 508 -0.29 -8.43 -7.32
CA ILE A 508 0.83 -7.52 -7.08
C ILE A 508 1.82 -7.66 -8.23
N ASN A 509 2.08 -6.56 -8.91
CA ASN A 509 3.08 -6.45 -9.97
C ASN A 509 4.13 -5.43 -9.55
N THR A 510 5.40 -5.86 -9.38
CA THR A 510 6.48 -4.99 -8.89
C THR A 510 7.85 -5.44 -9.39
N ARG A 511 8.90 -4.66 -9.18
CA ARG A 511 10.27 -5.12 -9.34
C ARG A 511 10.71 -5.95 -8.12
N SER A 512 10.42 -5.48 -6.90
CA SER A 512 10.75 -6.21 -5.67
C SER A 512 9.59 -6.18 -4.67
N LEU A 513 9.37 -7.32 -3.99
CA LEU A 513 8.42 -7.44 -2.88
C LEU A 513 9.16 -7.85 -1.61
N ARG A 514 8.87 -7.17 -0.50
CA ARG A 514 9.35 -7.53 0.83
C ARG A 514 8.19 -7.58 1.83
N VAL A 515 8.03 -8.71 2.50
CA VAL A 515 7.04 -8.93 3.57
C VAL A 515 7.81 -9.34 4.81
N GLU A 516 7.77 -8.54 5.86
CA GLU A 516 8.63 -8.79 7.01
C GLU A 516 7.99 -8.43 8.37
N ALA A 517 8.67 -8.88 9.42
CA ALA A 517 8.34 -8.56 10.81
C ALA A 517 6.89 -8.91 11.20
N GLY A 518 6.35 -10.03 10.68
CA GLY A 518 5.00 -10.49 11.00
C GLY A 518 3.88 -9.85 10.18
N ALA A 519 4.21 -9.21 9.07
CA ALA A 519 3.22 -8.68 8.13
C ALA A 519 2.58 -9.78 7.27
N ALA A 520 1.41 -9.48 6.68
CA ALA A 520 0.62 -10.47 5.95
C ALA A 520 0.13 -9.96 4.59
N ILE A 521 0.20 -10.84 3.58
CA ILE A 521 -0.58 -10.74 2.36
C ILE A 521 -1.57 -11.91 2.37
N SER A 522 -2.88 -11.62 2.51
CA SER A 522 -3.88 -12.66 2.80
C SER A 522 -5.16 -12.53 1.96
N SER A 523 -5.59 -13.64 1.37
CA SER A 523 -6.91 -13.77 0.74
C SER A 523 -7.60 -15.03 1.25
N ALA A 524 -7.96 -15.03 2.52
CA ALA A 524 -8.41 -16.22 3.25
C ALA A 524 -9.94 -16.29 3.41
N SER A 525 -10.43 -17.50 3.58
CA SER A 525 -11.78 -17.79 4.07
C SER A 525 -11.73 -18.07 5.58
N GLY A 526 -12.45 -17.26 6.35
CA GLY A 526 -12.36 -17.22 7.81
C GLY A 526 -11.21 -16.37 8.33
N LEU A 527 -11.11 -16.23 9.63
CA LEU A 527 -10.06 -15.45 10.29
C LEU A 527 -9.49 -16.21 11.49
N SER A 528 -8.16 -16.19 11.61
CA SER A 528 -7.45 -16.60 12.82
C SER A 528 -6.67 -15.41 13.36
N THR A 529 -6.93 -14.99 14.58
CA THR A 529 -6.28 -13.87 15.26
C THR A 529 -5.31 -14.32 16.34
N GLY A 530 -4.88 -15.54 16.38
CA GLY A 530 -4.04 -16.07 17.47
C GLY A 530 -4.80 -16.28 18.79
N GLU A 531 -5.82 -15.50 19.10
CA GLU A 531 -6.67 -15.62 20.30
C GLU A 531 -8.08 -16.11 19.98
N SER A 532 -8.57 -15.89 18.77
CA SER A 532 -9.89 -16.36 18.33
C SER A 532 -9.85 -16.87 16.90
N LEU A 533 -10.74 -17.81 16.62
CA LEU A 533 -10.95 -18.41 15.32
C LEU A 533 -12.38 -18.13 14.86
N ILE A 534 -12.54 -17.48 13.71
CA ILE A 534 -13.83 -17.31 13.02
C ILE A 534 -13.81 -18.27 11.82
N PRO A 535 -14.43 -19.48 11.97
CA PRO A 535 -14.36 -20.51 10.93
C PRO A 535 -15.33 -20.23 9.77
N GLU A 536 -16.28 -19.36 9.95
CA GLU A 536 -17.29 -19.04 8.97
C GLU A 536 -16.73 -18.08 7.91
N GLY A 537 -16.94 -18.41 6.65
CA GLY A 537 -16.51 -17.59 5.50
C GLY A 537 -16.89 -18.29 4.20
N GLY A 538 -17.16 -17.48 3.16
CA GLY A 538 -17.33 -17.95 1.80
C GLY A 538 -15.97 -18.42 1.21
N PRO A 539 -15.90 -18.77 -0.09
CA PRO A 539 -14.64 -19.17 -0.70
C PRO A 539 -13.55 -18.10 -0.61
N GLY A 540 -12.30 -18.50 -0.37
CA GLY A 540 -11.12 -17.65 -0.44
C GLY A 540 -10.85 -17.16 -1.87
N GLY A 541 -10.09 -16.08 -2.02
CA GLY A 541 -9.62 -15.56 -3.31
C GLY A 541 -8.17 -15.96 -3.59
N ASN A 542 -7.71 -15.73 -4.81
CA ASN A 542 -6.36 -16.07 -5.24
C ASN A 542 -5.38 -14.93 -4.96
N ILE A 543 -4.12 -15.29 -4.74
CA ILE A 543 -2.99 -14.36 -4.64
C ILE A 543 -2.07 -14.60 -5.82
N THR A 544 -1.79 -13.58 -6.61
CA THR A 544 -0.79 -13.60 -7.68
C THR A 544 0.22 -12.50 -7.44
N VAL A 545 1.50 -12.86 -7.36
CA VAL A 545 2.60 -11.90 -7.23
C VAL A 545 3.58 -12.08 -8.37
N ASN A 546 3.83 -11.02 -9.09
CA ASN A 546 4.82 -10.94 -10.16
C ASN A 546 5.90 -9.93 -9.74
N ALA A 547 7.05 -10.42 -9.23
CA ALA A 547 8.19 -9.60 -8.86
C ALA A 547 9.32 -9.83 -9.86
N SER A 548 9.61 -8.85 -10.71
CA SER A 548 10.57 -9.05 -11.81
C SER A 548 12.03 -9.30 -11.34
N ASP A 549 12.39 -8.96 -10.12
CA ASP A 549 13.70 -9.20 -9.51
C ASP A 549 13.60 -10.13 -8.30
N SER A 550 13.12 -9.65 -7.15
CA SER A 550 13.20 -10.40 -5.91
C SER A 550 11.89 -10.37 -5.12
N MET A 551 11.68 -11.47 -4.40
CA MET A 551 10.60 -11.60 -3.41
C MET A 551 11.20 -12.14 -2.11
N GLU A 552 10.97 -11.43 -1.02
CA GLU A 552 11.45 -11.75 0.31
C GLU A 552 10.29 -11.84 1.30
N VAL A 553 10.21 -12.95 2.02
CA VAL A 553 9.26 -13.13 3.13
C VAL A 553 10.07 -13.50 4.36
N LEU A 554 10.14 -12.61 5.36
CA LEU A 554 11.15 -12.65 6.40
C LEU A 554 10.56 -12.54 7.81
N GLY A 555 10.95 -13.46 8.67
CA GLY A 555 10.83 -13.35 10.12
C GLY A 555 9.42 -13.34 10.71
N THR A 556 9.37 -12.86 11.94
CA THR A 556 8.15 -12.76 12.77
C THR A 556 8.05 -11.37 13.37
N ALA A 557 6.86 -11.03 13.88
CA ALA A 557 6.69 -9.77 14.61
C ALA A 557 7.65 -9.65 15.80
N PRO A 558 8.11 -8.45 16.13
CA PRO A 558 8.89 -8.22 17.33
C PRO A 558 8.17 -8.75 18.57
N GLY A 559 8.84 -9.63 19.34
CA GLY A 559 8.29 -10.21 20.57
C GLY A 559 7.29 -11.36 20.41
N SER A 560 6.96 -11.81 19.19
CA SER A 560 5.98 -12.90 18.97
C SER A 560 6.41 -13.82 17.84
N SER A 561 6.80 -15.05 18.18
CA SER A 561 7.07 -16.11 17.20
C SER A 561 5.81 -16.62 16.48
N ALA A 562 4.63 -16.46 17.07
CA ALA A 562 3.37 -16.87 16.47
C ALA A 562 2.92 -15.92 15.33
N SER A 563 3.28 -14.65 15.40
CA SER A 563 2.96 -13.65 14.36
C SER A 563 4.00 -13.67 13.25
N ARG A 564 3.89 -14.62 12.35
CA ARG A 564 4.82 -14.89 11.24
C ARG A 564 4.55 -13.94 10.07
N SER A 565 5.57 -13.60 9.30
CA SER A 565 5.39 -12.97 7.99
C SER A 565 4.83 -14.00 7.02
N ILE A 566 3.71 -13.68 6.35
CA ILE A 566 2.97 -14.66 5.54
C ILE A 566 2.49 -14.12 4.19
N ILE A 567 2.44 -15.03 3.19
CA ILE A 567 1.62 -14.88 1.98
C ILE A 567 0.67 -16.09 1.97
N ALA A 568 -0.64 -15.87 2.21
CA ALA A 568 -1.56 -16.97 2.46
C ALA A 568 -2.95 -16.79 1.82
N ALA A 569 -3.43 -17.85 1.16
CA ALA A 569 -4.78 -17.94 0.57
C ALA A 569 -5.57 -19.13 1.13
N GLY A 570 -5.46 -19.41 2.42
CA GLY A 570 -6.03 -20.58 3.07
C GLY A 570 -7.50 -20.48 3.43
N THR A 571 -8.01 -21.50 4.10
CA THR A 571 -9.36 -21.51 4.69
C THR A 571 -9.35 -22.03 6.11
N VAL A 572 -10.20 -21.45 6.95
CA VAL A 572 -10.40 -21.89 8.33
C VAL A 572 -11.66 -22.76 8.48
N GLY A 573 -12.63 -22.57 7.60
CA GLY A 573 -13.94 -23.23 7.67
C GLY A 573 -14.26 -24.18 6.52
N SER A 574 -15.52 -24.12 6.06
CA SER A 574 -16.04 -24.96 4.97
C SER A 574 -15.82 -24.39 3.57
N GLY A 575 -15.52 -23.08 3.44
CA GLY A 575 -15.18 -22.45 2.17
C GLY A 575 -13.87 -22.99 1.62
N ARG A 576 -13.74 -23.13 0.29
CA ARG A 576 -12.46 -23.50 -0.34
C ARG A 576 -11.43 -22.38 -0.20
N GLY A 577 -10.17 -22.69 0.13
CA GLY A 577 -9.05 -21.77 0.04
C GLY A 577 -8.74 -21.36 -1.41
N GLY A 578 -8.09 -20.21 -1.59
CA GLY A 578 -7.60 -19.74 -2.89
C GLY A 578 -6.23 -20.29 -3.25
N ASP A 579 -5.82 -20.12 -4.51
CA ASP A 579 -4.49 -20.48 -4.98
C ASP A 579 -3.47 -19.34 -4.77
N VAL A 580 -2.20 -19.69 -4.53
CA VAL A 580 -1.07 -18.75 -4.46
C VAL A 580 -0.15 -18.98 -5.65
N ARG A 581 0.09 -17.95 -6.47
CA ARG A 581 1.02 -17.97 -7.60
C ARG A 581 2.07 -16.89 -7.43
N LEU A 582 3.33 -17.31 -7.40
CA LEU A 582 4.48 -16.44 -7.19
C LEU A 582 5.46 -16.57 -8.35
N ASN A 583 5.74 -15.45 -8.99
CA ASN A 583 6.71 -15.37 -10.09
C ASN A 583 7.79 -14.36 -9.71
N ALA A 584 9.07 -14.79 -9.70
CA ALA A 584 10.21 -13.95 -9.36
C ALA A 584 11.47 -14.37 -10.13
N ARG A 585 12.55 -13.59 -10.03
CA ARG A 585 13.89 -14.08 -10.36
C ARG A 585 14.46 -14.84 -9.16
N ARG A 586 14.33 -14.27 -7.96
CA ARG A 586 14.75 -14.90 -6.69
C ARG A 586 13.62 -14.85 -5.67
N LEU A 587 13.40 -15.94 -4.96
CA LEU A 587 12.49 -16.02 -3.83
C LEU A 587 13.26 -16.44 -2.58
N ILE A 588 13.09 -15.67 -1.50
CA ILE A 588 13.73 -15.91 -0.20
C ILE A 588 12.64 -15.98 0.88
N VAL A 589 12.63 -17.09 1.65
CA VAL A 589 11.73 -17.29 2.80
C VAL A 589 12.57 -17.65 4.01
N ARG A 590 12.65 -16.80 5.03
CA ARG A 590 13.57 -17.01 6.17
C ARG A 590 12.94 -16.74 7.53
N ASP A 591 13.61 -17.25 8.56
CA ASP A 591 13.41 -16.90 9.97
C ASP A 591 11.97 -17.12 10.47
N GLY A 592 11.39 -18.26 10.06
CA GLY A 592 10.04 -18.66 10.45
C GLY A 592 8.90 -18.13 9.56
N ALA A 593 9.18 -17.41 8.50
CA ALA A 593 8.17 -16.91 7.57
C ALA A 593 7.47 -18.05 6.80
N ALA A 594 6.26 -17.79 6.25
CA ALA A 594 5.50 -18.84 5.56
C ALA A 594 4.78 -18.36 4.29
N ILE A 595 4.75 -19.22 3.29
CA ILE A 595 3.92 -19.08 2.08
C ILE A 595 3.02 -20.31 1.99
N GLY A 596 1.68 -20.09 1.89
CA GLY A 596 0.80 -21.24 1.90
C GLY A 596 -0.64 -21.02 1.43
N ALA A 597 -1.34 -22.17 1.26
CA ALA A 597 -2.74 -22.22 0.88
C ALA A 597 -3.46 -23.36 1.65
N SER A 598 -3.28 -23.42 2.96
CA SER A 598 -3.70 -24.51 3.84
C SER A 598 -5.19 -24.45 4.20
N THR A 599 -5.74 -25.58 4.68
CA THR A 599 -7.06 -25.64 5.30
C THR A 599 -6.96 -26.05 6.77
N LEU A 600 -7.74 -25.39 7.63
CA LEU A 600 -7.89 -25.77 9.05
C LEU A 600 -9.25 -26.42 9.33
N GLY A 601 -10.13 -26.52 8.33
CA GLY A 601 -11.50 -27.02 8.47
C GLY A 601 -11.90 -28.06 7.43
N ALA A 602 -13.19 -28.07 7.06
CA ALA A 602 -13.75 -28.98 6.06
C ALA A 602 -13.54 -28.49 4.61
N GLY A 603 -13.22 -27.22 4.40
CA GLY A 603 -12.93 -26.67 3.07
C GLY A 603 -11.65 -27.24 2.49
N LEU A 604 -11.58 -27.33 1.16
CA LEU A 604 -10.35 -27.75 0.47
C LEU A 604 -9.30 -26.63 0.55
N GLY A 605 -8.03 -26.98 0.79
CA GLY A 605 -6.90 -26.08 0.61
C GLY A 605 -6.71 -25.67 -0.84
N GLY A 606 -6.03 -24.54 -1.08
CA GLY A 606 -5.62 -24.11 -2.41
C GLY A 606 -4.26 -24.66 -2.82
N ASN A 607 -3.85 -24.39 -4.04
CA ASN A 607 -2.54 -24.78 -4.58
C ASN A 607 -1.52 -23.64 -4.42
N VAL A 608 -0.25 -24.00 -4.30
CA VAL A 608 0.86 -23.06 -4.33
C VAL A 608 1.71 -23.34 -5.57
N THR A 609 1.94 -22.33 -6.38
CA THR A 609 2.81 -22.40 -7.56
C THR A 609 3.90 -21.33 -7.44
N VAL A 610 5.14 -21.74 -7.48
CA VAL A 610 6.33 -20.88 -7.46
C VAL A 610 7.11 -21.06 -8.75
N THR A 611 7.37 -19.96 -9.42
CA THR A 611 8.28 -19.89 -10.57
C THR A 611 9.37 -18.86 -10.28
N ALA A 612 10.61 -19.33 -10.06
CA ALA A 612 11.74 -18.45 -9.79
C ALA A 612 12.88 -18.78 -10.76
N SER A 613 13.15 -17.88 -11.70
CA SER A 613 14.09 -18.19 -12.80
C SER A 613 15.52 -18.44 -12.35
N GLU A 614 15.94 -17.95 -11.19
CA GLU A 614 17.29 -18.11 -10.64
C GLU A 614 17.31 -19.04 -9.42
N SER A 615 16.60 -18.66 -8.33
CA SER A 615 16.68 -19.41 -7.09
C SER A 615 15.45 -19.30 -6.20
N VAL A 616 15.20 -20.37 -5.44
CA VAL A 616 14.32 -20.41 -4.28
C VAL A 616 15.15 -20.80 -3.06
N GLU A 617 15.22 -19.92 -2.07
CA GLU A 617 15.90 -20.18 -0.81
C GLU A 617 14.89 -20.18 0.34
N ILE A 618 14.89 -21.27 1.14
CA ILE A 618 14.06 -21.40 2.33
C ILE A 618 15.01 -21.75 3.49
N ALA A 619 15.09 -20.90 4.52
CA ALA A 619 16.07 -21.09 5.58
C ALA A 619 15.54 -20.69 6.96
N GLY A 620 15.98 -21.43 7.97
CA GLY A 620 15.77 -21.07 9.37
C GLY A 620 14.39 -21.44 9.93
N THR A 621 14.26 -21.14 11.20
CA THR A 621 13.05 -21.30 12.01
C THR A 621 12.77 -20.00 12.74
N THR A 622 11.64 -19.86 13.40
CA THR A 622 11.42 -18.78 14.38
C THR A 622 12.50 -18.82 15.47
N ARG A 623 12.68 -17.70 16.17
CA ARG A 623 13.73 -17.57 17.20
C ARG A 623 13.66 -18.61 18.32
N ASP A 624 12.46 -19.09 18.66
CA ASP A 624 12.22 -20.17 19.62
C ASP A 624 12.33 -21.58 19.00
N GLY A 625 12.58 -21.69 17.70
CA GLY A 625 12.71 -22.94 16.97
C GLY A 625 11.39 -23.69 16.71
N ILE A 626 10.23 -23.11 17.05
CA ILE A 626 8.93 -23.81 16.98
C ILE A 626 8.44 -23.88 15.53
N PHE A 627 8.49 -22.79 14.77
CA PHE A 627 7.97 -22.73 13.42
C PHE A 627 9.09 -22.69 12.38
N PRO A 628 9.13 -23.65 11.44
CA PRO A 628 10.06 -23.58 10.30
C PRO A 628 9.65 -22.49 9.32
N SER A 629 10.62 -21.94 8.60
CA SER A 629 10.36 -21.23 7.35
C SER A 629 9.77 -22.21 6.35
N THR A 630 8.64 -21.88 5.71
CA THR A 630 7.88 -22.88 4.95
C THR A 630 7.30 -22.32 3.66
N ILE A 631 7.38 -23.11 2.57
CA ILE A 631 6.52 -23.00 1.41
C ILE A 631 5.69 -24.26 1.31
N GLY A 632 4.34 -24.14 1.35
CA GLY A 632 3.54 -25.36 1.29
C GLY A 632 2.03 -25.18 1.42
N THR A 633 1.38 -26.33 1.52
CA THR A 633 -0.04 -26.45 1.82
C THR A 633 -0.22 -27.50 2.93
N ALA A 634 -1.28 -27.37 3.72
CA ALA A 634 -1.56 -28.36 4.74
C ALA A 634 -3.07 -28.55 4.93
N SER A 635 -3.45 -29.76 5.33
CA SER A 635 -4.73 -30.05 5.96
C SER A 635 -4.51 -30.12 7.46
N GLY A 636 -4.83 -29.04 8.17
CA GLY A 636 -4.61 -28.85 9.59
C GLY A 636 -3.26 -28.20 9.94
N ASP A 637 -3.17 -27.86 11.20
CA ASP A 637 -1.96 -27.40 11.86
C ASP A 637 -2.02 -27.87 13.32
N LEU A 638 -1.03 -28.63 13.74
CA LEU A 638 -1.04 -29.27 15.04
C LEU A 638 -1.09 -28.27 16.20
N LEU A 639 -0.44 -27.11 16.05
CA LEU A 639 -0.42 -26.09 17.08
C LEU A 639 -1.78 -25.38 17.17
N TYR A 640 -2.41 -25.04 16.04
CA TYR A 640 -3.76 -24.47 16.01
C TYR A 640 -4.79 -25.45 16.52
N GLN A 641 -4.70 -26.73 16.15
CA GLN A 641 -5.60 -27.79 16.63
C GLN A 641 -5.54 -27.95 18.17
N THR A 642 -4.35 -27.94 18.75
CA THR A 642 -4.17 -28.03 20.20
C THR A 642 -4.56 -26.77 20.94
N SER A 643 -4.19 -25.59 20.42
CA SER A 643 -4.47 -24.29 21.04
C SER A 643 -5.95 -23.94 21.05
N PHE A 644 -6.66 -24.22 19.96
CA PHE A 644 -8.09 -23.93 19.82
C PHE A 644 -9.00 -25.14 19.99
N ARG A 645 -8.45 -26.32 20.35
CA ARG A 645 -9.19 -27.59 20.50
C ARG A 645 -10.05 -27.93 19.28
N LEU A 646 -9.52 -27.65 18.09
CA LEU A 646 -10.22 -27.91 16.83
C LEU A 646 -10.31 -29.43 16.56
N GLN A 647 -11.40 -29.83 15.91
CA GLN A 647 -11.50 -31.17 15.35
C GLN A 647 -10.46 -31.34 14.23
N PRO A 648 -9.91 -32.54 14.02
CA PRO A 648 -9.05 -32.78 12.87
C PRO A 648 -9.75 -32.41 11.57
N PRO A 649 -9.12 -31.63 10.67
CA PRO A 649 -9.76 -31.17 9.45
C PRO A 649 -10.09 -32.33 8.50
N SER A 650 -11.22 -32.23 7.82
CA SER A 650 -11.63 -33.19 6.78
C SER A 650 -11.32 -32.71 5.36
N GLY A 651 -11.02 -31.41 5.18
CA GLY A 651 -10.63 -30.86 3.90
C GLY A 651 -9.27 -31.38 3.45
N ALA A 652 -9.09 -31.70 2.16
CA ALA A 652 -7.80 -32.08 1.61
C ALA A 652 -6.86 -30.87 1.48
N ALA A 653 -5.56 -31.09 1.68
CA ALA A 653 -4.53 -30.13 1.34
C ALA A 653 -4.44 -29.92 -0.19
N GLY A 654 -3.96 -28.75 -0.64
CA GLY A 654 -3.65 -28.51 -2.04
C GLY A 654 -2.29 -29.06 -2.44
N SER A 655 -1.92 -28.86 -3.70
CA SER A 655 -0.63 -29.26 -4.25
C SER A 655 0.35 -28.10 -4.33
N LEU A 656 1.64 -28.39 -4.24
CA LEU A 656 2.75 -27.46 -4.38
C LEU A 656 3.56 -27.76 -5.64
N SER A 657 3.81 -26.75 -6.45
CA SER A 657 4.70 -26.81 -7.60
C SER A 657 5.78 -25.73 -7.52
N ILE A 658 7.05 -26.12 -7.68
CA ILE A 658 8.20 -25.21 -7.69
C ILE A 658 8.99 -25.45 -8.99
N ALA A 659 9.19 -24.39 -9.77
CA ALA A 659 10.08 -24.39 -10.94
C ALA A 659 11.18 -23.33 -10.72
N THR A 660 12.46 -23.73 -10.70
CA THR A 660 13.57 -22.82 -10.40
C THR A 660 14.91 -23.30 -10.97
N GLY A 661 15.89 -22.41 -11.09
CA GLY A 661 17.27 -22.82 -11.35
C GLY A 661 17.88 -23.56 -10.14
N SER A 662 17.73 -23.06 -8.92
CA SER A 662 18.21 -23.75 -7.72
C SER A 662 17.20 -23.68 -6.58
N LEU A 663 16.99 -24.81 -5.89
CA LEU A 663 16.21 -24.89 -4.65
C LEU A 663 17.15 -25.20 -3.47
N SER A 664 17.21 -24.29 -2.51
CA SER A 664 17.96 -24.47 -1.26
C SER A 664 17.01 -24.49 -0.06
N VAL A 665 17.03 -25.59 0.72
CA VAL A 665 16.24 -25.73 1.94
C VAL A 665 17.18 -26.07 3.08
N ARG A 666 17.29 -25.19 4.08
CA ARG A 666 18.28 -25.38 5.14
C ARG A 666 17.84 -24.86 6.51
N ASP A 667 18.63 -25.23 7.52
CA ASP A 667 18.51 -24.73 8.91
C ASP A 667 17.11 -24.97 9.50
N GLY A 668 16.57 -26.19 9.27
CA GLY A 668 15.27 -26.61 9.78
C GLY A 668 14.06 -26.19 8.97
N ALA A 669 14.24 -25.46 7.87
CA ALA A 669 13.16 -25.01 6.98
C ALA A 669 12.52 -26.19 6.19
N ALA A 670 11.34 -25.95 5.61
CA ALA A 670 10.57 -27.00 4.94
C ALA A 670 9.86 -26.53 3.65
N VAL A 671 9.86 -27.41 2.67
CA VAL A 671 8.90 -27.47 1.56
C VAL A 671 7.87 -28.54 1.90
N SER A 672 6.56 -28.21 2.02
CA SER A 672 5.64 -29.07 2.75
C SER A 672 4.25 -29.20 2.13
N VAL A 673 3.72 -30.46 2.07
CA VAL A 673 2.29 -30.75 1.86
C VAL A 673 1.84 -31.79 2.89
N GLN A 674 1.32 -31.33 4.02
CA GLN A 674 1.03 -32.19 5.15
C GLN A 674 -0.48 -32.37 5.40
N SER A 675 -0.86 -33.50 6.01
CA SER A 675 -2.21 -33.69 6.52
C SER A 675 -2.18 -34.17 7.98
N TYR A 676 -2.74 -33.33 8.85
CA TYR A 676 -2.94 -33.62 10.28
C TYR A 676 -4.37 -34.10 10.59
N GLY A 677 -5.23 -34.22 9.57
CA GLY A 677 -6.61 -34.67 9.68
C GLY A 677 -6.91 -35.89 8.84
N THR A 678 -8.19 -36.06 8.49
CA THR A 678 -8.65 -37.18 7.63
C THR A 678 -8.61 -36.80 6.14
N GLY A 679 -8.41 -35.52 5.80
CA GLY A 679 -8.23 -35.06 4.42
C GLY A 679 -6.94 -35.61 3.81
N ALA A 680 -6.92 -35.77 2.48
CA ALA A 680 -5.70 -36.19 1.77
C ALA A 680 -4.61 -35.12 1.86
N ALA A 681 -3.35 -35.53 1.95
CA ALA A 681 -2.22 -34.66 1.65
C ALA A 681 -2.14 -34.43 0.12
N GLY A 682 -1.54 -33.29 -0.30
CA GLY A 682 -1.39 -32.96 -1.69
C GLY A 682 -0.17 -33.61 -2.36
N SER A 683 0.29 -33.01 -3.47
CA SER A 683 1.52 -33.42 -4.13
C SER A 683 2.55 -32.30 -4.13
N ILE A 684 3.84 -32.66 -4.04
CA ILE A 684 4.96 -31.76 -4.26
C ILE A 684 5.60 -32.10 -5.60
N ASN A 685 5.68 -31.12 -6.49
CA ASN A 685 6.37 -31.22 -7.77
C ASN A 685 7.47 -30.17 -7.83
N VAL A 686 8.73 -30.57 -7.91
CA VAL A 686 9.87 -29.66 -8.03
C VAL A 686 10.60 -29.95 -9.35
N VAL A 687 10.81 -28.91 -10.12
CA VAL A 687 11.66 -28.93 -11.31
C VAL A 687 12.74 -27.87 -11.09
N ALA A 688 14.00 -28.30 -11.01
CA ALA A 688 15.13 -27.40 -10.76
C ALA A 688 16.40 -27.88 -11.51
N ASP A 689 17.41 -27.03 -11.67
CA ASP A 689 18.73 -27.49 -12.06
C ASP A 689 19.40 -28.21 -10.89
N SER A 690 19.30 -27.64 -9.66
CA SER A 690 19.85 -28.24 -8.46
C SER A 690 18.87 -28.18 -7.27
N ILE A 691 18.88 -29.20 -6.43
CA ILE A 691 18.13 -29.26 -5.18
C ILE A 691 19.12 -29.56 -4.05
N ALA A 692 19.25 -28.66 -3.09
CA ALA A 692 20.12 -28.81 -1.93
C ALA A 692 19.33 -28.70 -0.62
N LEU A 693 19.34 -29.79 0.16
CA LEU A 693 18.82 -29.80 1.52
C LEU A 693 19.99 -29.87 2.50
N ASN A 694 20.03 -29.00 3.51
CA ASN A 694 21.12 -28.98 4.48
C ASN A 694 20.60 -28.65 5.89
N THR A 695 21.33 -29.07 6.89
CA THR A 695 21.09 -28.72 8.31
C THR A 695 19.60 -28.84 8.68
N LYS A 696 19.09 -30.09 8.66
CA LYS A 696 17.68 -30.40 8.95
C LYS A 696 16.65 -29.82 7.95
N GLY A 697 17.09 -29.42 6.74
CA GLY A 697 16.18 -28.99 5.68
C GLY A 697 15.27 -30.13 5.21
N LYS A 698 14.00 -29.85 4.89
CA LYS A 698 13.01 -30.89 4.61
C LYS A 698 12.21 -30.63 3.33
N ILE A 699 11.91 -31.73 2.61
CA ILE A 699 10.78 -31.82 1.68
C ILE A 699 9.82 -32.81 2.28
N ASP A 700 8.65 -32.38 2.75
CA ASP A 700 7.81 -33.07 3.70
C ASP A 700 6.36 -33.24 3.21
N GLY A 701 5.97 -34.49 2.98
CA GLY A 701 4.62 -34.92 2.62
C GLY A 701 3.96 -35.81 3.69
N THR A 702 4.25 -35.58 4.96
CA THR A 702 3.77 -36.39 6.08
C THR A 702 2.25 -36.35 6.26
N THR A 703 1.63 -37.45 6.57
CA THR A 703 0.20 -37.53 6.89
C THR A 703 -0.02 -38.30 8.21
N VAL A 704 -1.06 -37.88 8.97
CA VAL A 704 -1.45 -38.58 10.20
C VAL A 704 -2.45 -39.67 9.90
N SER A 705 -3.55 -39.39 9.21
CA SER A 705 -4.62 -40.36 8.93
C SER A 705 -5.23 -40.25 7.53
N GLY A 706 -4.93 -39.19 6.77
CA GLY A 706 -5.33 -39.03 5.39
C GLY A 706 -4.45 -39.82 4.42
N THR A 707 -4.79 -39.85 3.12
CA THR A 707 -3.93 -40.50 2.11
C THR A 707 -2.59 -39.77 2.01
N GLY A 708 -1.51 -40.55 1.84
CA GLY A 708 -0.13 -40.05 1.78
C GLY A 708 0.12 -39.12 0.61
N ALA A 709 1.09 -38.23 0.76
CA ALA A 709 1.49 -37.28 -0.29
C ALA A 709 2.29 -37.98 -1.41
N ASN A 710 2.34 -37.33 -2.59
CA ASN A 710 3.27 -37.72 -3.65
C ASN A 710 4.34 -36.64 -3.80
N ILE A 711 5.61 -37.01 -3.84
CA ILE A 711 6.76 -36.11 -4.07
C ILE A 711 7.43 -36.50 -5.38
N ASN A 712 7.49 -35.57 -6.31
CA ASN A 712 8.19 -35.74 -7.59
C ASN A 712 9.27 -34.66 -7.71
N LEU A 713 10.52 -35.09 -7.75
CA LEU A 713 11.67 -34.21 -7.90
C LEU A 713 12.37 -34.50 -9.22
N LEU A 714 12.57 -33.45 -10.01
CA LEU A 714 13.34 -33.50 -11.25
C LEU A 714 14.43 -32.45 -11.18
N ALA A 715 15.69 -32.89 -11.14
CA ALA A 715 16.85 -32.01 -11.10
C ALA A 715 18.08 -32.68 -11.74
N ARG A 716 19.10 -31.88 -12.10
CA ARG A 716 20.40 -32.49 -12.49
C ARG A 716 21.12 -33.06 -11.28
N ASP A 717 21.10 -32.34 -10.15
CA ASP A 717 21.70 -32.84 -8.91
C ASP A 717 20.76 -32.65 -7.70
N ILE A 718 20.75 -33.65 -6.84
CA ILE A 718 20.00 -33.65 -5.58
C ILE A 718 20.98 -33.97 -4.44
N GLN A 719 21.13 -33.05 -3.50
CA GLN A 719 22.04 -33.21 -2.35
C GLN A 719 21.32 -33.07 -1.02
N LEU A 720 21.51 -34.00 -0.14
CA LEU A 720 21.03 -33.99 1.24
C LEU A 720 22.22 -34.06 2.21
N GLY A 721 22.24 -33.18 3.20
CA GLY A 721 23.29 -33.16 4.23
C GLY A 721 22.76 -32.81 5.61
N ASN A 722 23.47 -33.27 6.64
CA ASN A 722 23.27 -32.82 8.02
C ASN A 722 21.84 -33.00 8.54
N ASN A 723 21.36 -34.24 8.61
CA ASN A 723 20.03 -34.63 9.08
C ASN A 723 18.86 -34.09 8.25
N SER A 724 19.06 -33.86 6.97
CA SER A 724 18.02 -33.39 6.04
C SER A 724 17.15 -34.57 5.56
N ARG A 725 15.91 -34.29 5.13
CA ARG A 725 14.96 -35.35 4.79
C ARG A 725 14.08 -35.04 3.60
N ILE A 726 13.78 -36.09 2.82
CA ILE A 726 12.66 -36.14 1.88
C ILE A 726 11.73 -37.22 2.38
N THR A 727 10.51 -36.87 2.81
CA THR A 727 9.64 -37.86 3.50
C THR A 727 8.18 -37.73 3.06
N THR A 728 7.54 -38.89 2.93
CA THR A 728 6.08 -39.07 2.81
C THR A 728 5.57 -40.04 3.86
N ASP A 729 6.15 -40.00 5.06
CA ASP A 729 5.81 -40.91 6.16
C ASP A 729 4.35 -40.74 6.62
N ALA A 730 3.68 -41.85 6.95
CA ALA A 730 2.28 -41.85 7.34
C ALA A 730 2.08 -42.45 8.72
N GLY A 731 1.11 -41.94 9.50
CA GLY A 731 0.68 -42.49 10.77
C GLY A 731 -0.20 -43.72 10.59
N ALA A 732 -1.50 -43.52 10.46
CA ALA A 732 -2.49 -44.59 10.30
C ALA A 732 -2.77 -44.96 8.84
N ALA A 733 -2.36 -44.14 7.87
CA ALA A 733 -2.53 -44.36 6.45
C ALA A 733 -1.30 -45.04 5.82
N GLU A 734 -1.45 -45.44 4.54
CA GLU A 734 -0.32 -45.90 3.73
C GLU A 734 0.70 -44.78 3.51
N GLY A 735 1.99 -45.11 3.50
CA GLY A 735 3.06 -44.22 3.12
C GLY A 735 2.82 -43.66 1.69
N GLY A 736 3.25 -42.41 1.43
CA GLY A 736 3.10 -41.82 0.14
C GLY A 736 4.11 -42.33 -0.89
N ASN A 737 4.15 -41.64 -2.08
CA ASN A 737 5.10 -42.04 -3.13
C ASN A 737 6.15 -40.93 -3.32
N ILE A 738 7.41 -41.35 -3.51
CA ILE A 738 8.53 -40.46 -3.84
C ILE A 738 9.11 -40.92 -5.20
N THR A 739 9.24 -40.01 -6.13
CA THR A 739 9.92 -40.23 -7.39
C THR A 739 11.05 -39.21 -7.57
N LEU A 740 12.26 -39.68 -7.70
CA LEU A 740 13.46 -38.89 -7.90
C LEU A 740 14.01 -39.14 -9.31
N ASN A 741 14.14 -38.10 -10.09
CA ASN A 741 14.77 -38.11 -11.42
C ASN A 741 15.94 -37.14 -11.41
N SER A 742 17.18 -37.63 -11.46
CA SER A 742 18.39 -36.82 -11.35
C SER A 742 19.59 -37.53 -11.97
N ASP A 743 20.59 -36.77 -12.37
CA ASP A 743 21.88 -37.32 -12.84
C ASP A 743 22.74 -37.82 -11.64
N ILE A 744 22.61 -37.14 -10.48
CA ILE A 744 23.36 -37.47 -9.28
C ILE A 744 22.52 -37.24 -8.01
N LEU A 745 22.60 -38.21 -7.06
CA LEU A 745 21.97 -38.11 -5.73
C LEU A 745 23.04 -38.30 -4.67
N VAL A 746 23.21 -37.36 -3.76
CA VAL A 746 24.24 -37.40 -2.70
C VAL A 746 23.59 -37.29 -1.33
N GLY A 747 23.88 -38.23 -0.44
CA GLY A 747 23.46 -38.21 0.96
C GLY A 747 24.66 -38.18 1.91
N ARG A 748 24.60 -37.34 2.95
CA ARG A 748 25.65 -37.21 3.97
C ARG A 748 25.05 -36.98 5.34
N ASN A 749 25.74 -37.51 6.37
CA ASN A 749 25.47 -37.18 7.77
C ASN A 749 24.01 -37.42 8.17
N ASN A 750 23.54 -38.65 8.09
CA ASN A 750 22.19 -39.10 8.49
C ASN A 750 21.08 -38.32 7.77
N SER A 751 21.11 -38.29 6.45
CA SER A 751 20.06 -37.68 5.65
C SER A 751 19.22 -38.74 4.94
N ASP A 752 17.91 -38.72 5.13
CA ASP A 752 17.04 -39.84 4.78
C ASP A 752 16.02 -39.48 3.67
N ILE A 753 15.66 -40.51 2.89
CA ILE A 753 14.54 -40.49 1.95
C ILE A 753 13.56 -41.59 2.35
N THR A 754 12.35 -41.18 2.84
CA THR A 754 11.46 -42.15 3.50
C THR A 754 10.02 -42.07 3.02
N ALA A 755 9.41 -43.23 2.81
CA ALA A 755 7.97 -43.39 2.54
C ALA A 755 7.40 -44.45 3.51
N ASN A 756 7.61 -44.23 4.80
CA ASN A 756 7.27 -45.20 5.85
C ASN A 756 5.80 -45.08 6.29
N ALA A 757 5.29 -46.10 6.96
CA ALA A 757 4.01 -46.07 7.66
C ALA A 757 4.14 -46.62 9.06
N LYS A 758 3.38 -46.08 10.03
CA LYS A 758 3.37 -46.65 11.40
C LYS A 758 2.54 -47.92 11.51
N SER A 759 1.28 -47.88 11.05
CA SER A 759 0.34 -49.02 11.19
C SER A 759 -0.19 -49.58 9.88
N ALA A 760 0.02 -48.93 8.77
CA ALA A 760 -0.39 -49.36 7.42
C ALA A 760 0.82 -49.78 6.57
N ALA A 761 0.60 -50.02 5.29
CA ALA A 761 1.69 -50.34 4.36
C ALA A 761 2.64 -49.17 4.13
N GLY A 762 3.94 -49.43 4.03
CA GLY A 762 4.93 -48.46 3.54
C GLY A 762 4.61 -48.10 2.10
N GLY A 763 5.03 -46.88 1.69
CA GLY A 763 4.80 -46.36 0.35
C GLY A 763 5.78 -46.89 -0.71
N ARG A 764 6.02 -46.05 -1.71
CA ARG A 764 6.92 -46.39 -2.81
C ARG A 764 7.96 -45.30 -3.01
N VAL A 765 9.24 -45.67 -3.12
CA VAL A 765 10.34 -44.77 -3.49
C VAL A 765 10.95 -45.24 -4.81
N ASN A 766 10.80 -44.45 -5.86
CA ASN A 766 11.37 -44.71 -7.17
C ASN A 766 12.59 -43.79 -7.39
N VAL A 767 13.75 -44.37 -7.51
CA VAL A 767 15.02 -43.62 -7.67
C VAL A 767 15.53 -43.85 -9.12
N ASN A 768 15.28 -42.90 -9.99
CA ASN A 768 15.74 -42.91 -11.39
C ASN A 768 16.99 -42.05 -11.51
N VAL A 769 18.09 -42.51 -10.86
CA VAL A 769 19.35 -41.79 -10.73
C VAL A 769 20.51 -42.68 -11.05
N PRO A 770 21.34 -42.39 -12.07
CA PRO A 770 22.48 -43.25 -12.43
C PRO A 770 23.61 -43.19 -11.38
N ASN A 771 23.81 -42.09 -10.68
CA ASN A 771 24.90 -41.91 -9.72
C ASN A 771 24.35 -41.63 -8.32
N ILE A 772 24.47 -42.58 -7.43
CA ILE A 772 24.01 -42.48 -6.02
C ILE A 772 25.23 -42.58 -5.11
N LEU A 773 25.44 -41.58 -4.26
CA LEU A 773 26.54 -41.51 -3.32
C LEU A 773 26.01 -41.32 -1.89
N GLY A 774 26.51 -42.14 -0.98
CA GLY A 774 26.25 -42.03 0.46
C GLY A 774 24.89 -42.52 0.95
N PHE A 775 24.00 -43.00 0.08
CA PHE A 775 22.73 -43.62 0.46
C PHE A 775 22.78 -45.15 0.42
N ALA A 776 22.04 -45.78 1.32
CA ALA A 776 21.79 -47.22 1.32
C ALA A 776 20.28 -47.53 1.38
N ALA A 777 19.83 -48.53 0.64
CA ALA A 777 18.47 -49.02 0.81
C ALA A 777 18.35 -49.75 2.16
N ALA A 778 17.31 -49.42 2.93
CA ALA A 778 17.09 -50.01 4.26
C ALA A 778 15.71 -50.63 4.35
N GLY A 779 15.68 -51.99 4.49
CA GLY A 779 14.45 -52.72 4.79
C GLY A 779 14.17 -52.79 6.28
N ARG A 780 12.92 -53.10 6.66
CA ARG A 780 12.43 -53.16 8.05
C ARG A 780 13.35 -53.97 8.96
N GLU A 781 13.66 -55.21 8.57
CA GLU A 781 14.44 -56.13 9.42
C GLU A 781 15.90 -55.66 9.59
N GLN A 782 16.47 -55.01 8.56
CA GLN A 782 17.80 -54.41 8.66
C GLN A 782 17.83 -53.26 9.66
N VAL A 783 16.86 -52.33 9.55
CA VAL A 783 16.75 -51.18 10.46
C VAL A 783 16.50 -51.65 11.89
N LYS A 784 15.54 -52.56 12.10
CA LYS A 784 15.23 -53.17 13.41
C LYS A 784 16.45 -53.80 14.02
N GLY A 785 17.17 -54.64 13.25
CA GLY A 785 18.38 -55.34 13.69
C GLY A 785 19.52 -54.39 14.07
N ARG A 786 19.76 -53.33 13.26
CA ARG A 786 20.77 -52.30 13.56
C ARG A 786 20.46 -51.49 14.81
N LEU A 787 19.15 -51.28 15.13
CA LEU A 787 18.70 -50.62 16.33
C LEU A 787 18.61 -51.53 17.56
N GLY A 788 18.77 -52.86 17.38
CA GLY A 788 18.67 -53.83 18.47
C GLY A 788 17.28 -53.95 19.10
N LEU A 789 16.20 -53.67 18.33
CA LEU A 789 14.82 -53.61 18.82
C LEU A 789 14.06 -54.93 18.54
N THR A 790 13.11 -55.26 19.42
CA THR A 790 12.07 -56.27 19.18
C THR A 790 10.99 -55.71 18.26
N ASP A 791 10.14 -56.58 17.67
CA ASP A 791 9.01 -56.17 16.83
C ASP A 791 8.05 -55.23 17.57
N ALA A 792 7.77 -55.50 18.84
CA ALA A 792 6.89 -54.62 19.64
C ALA A 792 7.51 -53.21 19.86
N GLN A 793 8.79 -53.18 20.23
CA GLN A 793 9.51 -51.92 20.41
C GLN A 793 9.63 -51.13 19.10
N PHE A 794 9.81 -51.82 17.96
CA PHE A 794 9.88 -51.19 16.65
C PHE A 794 8.53 -50.63 16.20
N ALA A 795 7.43 -51.36 16.47
CA ALA A 795 6.08 -50.87 16.15
C ALA A 795 5.64 -49.70 17.02
N ASP A 796 6.19 -49.53 18.21
CA ASP A 796 5.83 -48.47 19.15
C ASP A 796 6.74 -47.23 19.04
N LEU A 797 7.67 -47.20 18.09
CA LEU A 797 8.50 -46.02 17.87
C LEU A 797 7.63 -44.83 17.52
N GLY A 798 7.85 -43.73 18.21
CA GLY A 798 7.14 -42.44 17.98
C GLY A 798 7.68 -41.62 16.82
N GLU A 799 8.79 -42.03 16.21
CA GLU A 799 9.52 -41.32 15.17
C GLU A 799 9.94 -42.25 14.02
N THR A 800 10.36 -41.67 12.90
CA THR A 800 10.90 -42.39 11.73
C THR A 800 12.09 -43.28 12.16
N PRO A 801 12.03 -44.61 12.00
CA PRO A 801 13.06 -45.52 12.54
C PRO A 801 14.46 -45.26 11.99
N THR A 802 14.61 -44.88 10.70
CA THR A 802 15.90 -44.60 10.06
C THR A 802 16.62 -43.41 10.67
N SER A 803 15.87 -42.44 11.25
CA SER A 803 16.47 -41.26 11.88
C SER A 803 17.39 -41.53 13.05
N ARG A 804 17.28 -42.72 13.64
CA ARG A 804 18.16 -43.18 14.74
C ARG A 804 19.45 -43.82 14.25
N LEU A 805 19.56 -44.07 12.96
CA LEU A 805 20.78 -44.62 12.37
C LEU A 805 21.74 -43.47 12.02
N PRO A 806 23.06 -43.68 12.10
CA PRO A 806 24.03 -42.64 11.71
C PRO A 806 24.23 -42.56 10.19
N THR A 807 23.57 -43.40 9.41
CA THR A 807 23.67 -43.52 7.95
C THR A 807 22.59 -42.73 7.24
N SER A 808 22.82 -42.39 5.97
CA SER A 808 21.79 -41.83 5.10
C SER A 808 21.06 -43.01 4.42
N ASP A 809 19.74 -43.11 4.65
CA ASP A 809 18.99 -44.29 4.27
C ASP A 809 17.83 -43.97 3.31
N ILE A 810 17.55 -44.88 2.36
CA ILE A 810 16.34 -44.87 1.53
C ILE A 810 15.42 -46.00 1.99
N ALA A 811 14.25 -45.67 2.53
CA ALA A 811 13.35 -46.62 3.13
C ALA A 811 11.87 -46.42 2.78
N ALA A 812 11.17 -47.54 2.61
CA ALA A 812 9.71 -47.59 2.45
C ALA A 812 9.16 -48.72 3.32
N ILE A 813 9.16 -48.54 4.64
CA ILE A 813 8.90 -49.63 5.61
C ILE A 813 7.62 -49.38 6.41
N SER A 814 6.91 -50.48 6.77
CA SER A 814 5.91 -50.42 7.82
C SER A 814 6.58 -50.70 9.17
N GLN A 815 6.22 -49.92 10.21
CA GLN A 815 6.64 -50.28 11.58
C GLN A 815 5.94 -51.56 12.07
N SER A 816 4.72 -51.87 11.57
CA SER A 816 4.01 -53.08 11.81
C SER A 816 4.68 -54.28 11.12
N SER A 817 4.62 -55.44 11.74
CA SER A 817 5.17 -56.67 11.18
C SER A 817 4.29 -57.23 10.07
N GLY A 818 4.92 -57.84 9.06
CA GLY A 818 4.24 -58.49 7.92
C GLY A 818 4.85 -58.11 6.59
N PRO A 819 5.20 -59.09 5.73
CA PRO A 819 5.84 -58.82 4.44
C PRO A 819 4.92 -58.04 3.46
N ALA A 820 3.60 -58.24 3.55
CA ALA A 820 2.62 -57.52 2.71
C ALA A 820 2.47 -56.04 3.08
N LEU A 821 2.95 -55.62 4.25
CA LEU A 821 2.91 -54.22 4.71
C LEU A 821 4.18 -53.46 4.34
N GLN A 822 5.21 -54.13 3.81
CA GLN A 822 6.43 -53.42 3.43
C GLN A 822 6.23 -52.72 2.06
N GLY A 823 6.64 -51.47 1.99
CA GLY A 823 6.66 -50.71 0.74
C GLY A 823 7.81 -51.13 -0.16
N THR A 824 7.98 -50.42 -1.24
CA THR A 824 8.98 -50.76 -2.26
C THR A 824 9.97 -49.61 -2.48
N VAL A 825 11.25 -49.95 -2.60
CA VAL A 825 12.31 -49.03 -3.07
C VAL A 825 12.83 -49.62 -4.39
N THR A 826 12.71 -48.86 -5.46
CA THR A 826 13.16 -49.27 -6.81
C THR A 826 14.26 -48.33 -7.32
N PHE A 827 15.30 -48.94 -7.88
CA PHE A 827 16.38 -48.21 -8.56
C PHE A 827 16.32 -48.53 -10.07
N SER A 828 16.15 -47.54 -10.91
CA SER A 828 16.06 -47.72 -12.37
C SER A 828 17.42 -47.61 -13.09
N ALA A 829 18.52 -47.51 -12.33
CA ALA A 829 19.85 -47.38 -12.92
C ALA A 829 20.35 -48.77 -13.41
N SER A 830 20.56 -48.90 -14.71
CA SER A 830 21.24 -50.04 -15.29
C SER A 830 22.73 -50.01 -14.87
N GLY A 831 23.13 -50.86 -13.96
CA GLY A 831 24.46 -51.36 -13.94
C GLY A 831 25.46 -51.01 -12.85
N VAL A 832 25.09 -50.25 -11.80
CA VAL A 832 26.03 -50.04 -10.68
C VAL A 832 25.35 -50.42 -9.37
N ASN A 833 25.73 -51.55 -8.82
CA ASN A 833 25.37 -51.90 -7.44
C ASN A 833 26.13 -50.96 -6.48
N PRO A 834 25.46 -50.13 -5.68
CA PRO A 834 26.12 -49.22 -4.75
C PRO A 834 27.05 -49.92 -3.76
N ALA A 835 26.84 -51.21 -3.52
CA ALA A 835 27.72 -52.06 -2.69
C ALA A 835 29.00 -52.54 -3.40
N GLN A 836 29.14 -52.35 -4.72
CA GLN A 836 30.34 -52.75 -5.49
C GLN A 836 31.28 -51.59 -5.82
N GLY A 837 30.95 -50.33 -5.49
CA GLY A 837 31.72 -49.17 -5.80
C GLY A 837 32.89 -48.81 -4.89
N LEU A 838 33.13 -49.60 -3.85
CA LEU A 838 34.35 -49.46 -3.04
C LEU A 838 35.48 -50.25 -3.68
N VAL A 839 36.09 -49.74 -4.71
CA VAL A 839 37.44 -50.17 -5.08
C VAL A 839 38.36 -49.71 -3.94
N GLU A 840 39.04 -50.63 -3.28
CA GLU A 840 40.15 -50.30 -2.37
C GLU A 840 41.10 -49.37 -3.10
N LEU A 841 41.25 -48.18 -2.56
CA LEU A 841 42.31 -47.27 -3.03
C LEU A 841 43.65 -47.96 -2.96
N PRO A 842 44.50 -47.92 -4.01
CA PRO A 842 45.81 -48.50 -3.97
C PRO A 842 46.57 -48.00 -2.75
N GLN A 843 47.10 -48.90 -1.95
CA GLN A 843 47.86 -48.59 -0.73
C GLN A 843 49.15 -47.82 -0.99
N ASN A 844 49.48 -47.55 -2.22
CA ASN A 844 50.59 -46.67 -2.57
C ASN A 844 50.15 -45.20 -2.54
N VAL A 845 50.20 -44.62 -1.38
CA VAL A 845 50.16 -43.19 -1.23
C VAL A 845 51.36 -42.62 -1.94
N VAL A 846 51.14 -42.02 -3.09
CA VAL A 846 52.23 -41.24 -3.76
C VAL A 846 52.63 -40.13 -2.80
N ASN A 847 53.86 -40.24 -2.26
CA ASN A 847 54.40 -39.23 -1.37
C ASN A 847 54.63 -37.94 -2.19
N PRO A 848 53.83 -36.87 -1.99
CA PRO A 848 53.99 -35.66 -2.76
C PRO A 848 55.36 -34.99 -2.58
N ALA A 849 56.03 -35.23 -1.45
CA ALA A 849 57.35 -34.72 -1.16
C ALA A 849 58.47 -35.34 -2.01
N ALA A 850 58.21 -36.58 -2.59
CA ALA A 850 59.15 -37.21 -3.48
C ALA A 850 59.07 -36.72 -4.96
N LEU A 851 57.99 -36.02 -5.31
CA LEU A 851 57.76 -35.42 -6.64
C LEU A 851 58.20 -33.94 -6.70
N ILE A 852 58.44 -33.30 -5.56
CA ILE A 852 58.96 -31.93 -5.50
C ILE A 852 60.51 -32.04 -5.46
N ALA A 853 61.14 -31.65 -6.54
CA ALA A 853 62.60 -31.56 -6.58
C ALA A 853 63.06 -30.58 -5.46
N THR A 854 64.05 -31.04 -4.66
CA THR A 854 64.66 -30.24 -3.58
C THR A 854 65.35 -28.95 -4.05
N ASN A 855 65.39 -28.73 -5.33
CA ASN A 855 65.79 -27.44 -5.89
C ASN A 855 64.81 -27.04 -7.01
N PRO A 856 63.95 -26.06 -6.73
CA PRO A 856 62.97 -25.59 -7.70
C PRO A 856 63.54 -24.94 -8.96
N CYS A 857 64.86 -24.65 -8.95
CA CYS A 857 65.54 -24.01 -10.11
C CYS A 857 66.03 -25.00 -11.16
N ILE A 858 65.93 -26.33 -10.99
CA ILE A 858 66.47 -27.34 -11.91
C ILE A 858 65.37 -27.94 -12.81
N LYS A 859 64.07 -27.87 -12.43
CA LYS A 859 62.96 -28.33 -13.27
C LYS A 859 61.97 -27.21 -13.38
N GLY A 860 62.09 -26.39 -14.36
CA GLY A 860 61.15 -25.30 -14.58
C GLY A 860 61.67 -24.23 -15.52
N ALA A 861 62.84 -24.49 -16.15
CA ALA A 861 63.41 -23.50 -17.08
C ALA A 861 62.60 -23.34 -18.40
N GLU A 862 61.53 -24.16 -18.59
CA GLU A 862 60.72 -24.12 -19.82
C GLU A 862 59.22 -23.80 -19.57
N SER A 863 58.82 -23.43 -18.31
CA SER A 863 57.44 -23.07 -18.02
C SER A 863 57.39 -21.82 -17.14
N GLU A 864 56.92 -20.74 -17.70
CA GLU A 864 56.67 -19.50 -16.97
C GLU A 864 55.21 -19.45 -16.50
N PHE A 865 54.96 -19.44 -15.20
CA PHE A 865 53.65 -19.30 -14.62
C PHE A 865 53.44 -17.86 -14.18
N THR A 866 52.64 -17.12 -14.94
CA THR A 866 52.28 -15.75 -14.55
C THR A 866 50.90 -15.80 -13.89
N ALA A 867 50.82 -15.63 -12.57
CA ALA A 867 49.56 -15.47 -11.85
C ALA A 867 49.00 -14.05 -12.04
N THR A 868 47.95 -13.88 -12.83
CA THR A 868 47.24 -12.63 -12.99
C THR A 868 45.91 -12.73 -12.29
N GLY A 869 45.84 -12.30 -11.04
CA GLY A 869 44.59 -12.17 -10.28
C GLY A 869 44.63 -12.85 -8.91
N LYS A 870 43.77 -12.44 -8.02
CA LYS A 870 43.51 -13.09 -6.73
C LYS A 870 42.69 -14.38 -6.93
N GLY A 871 43.31 -15.40 -7.46
CA GLY A 871 42.78 -16.75 -7.48
C GLY A 871 43.13 -17.44 -6.18
N GLY A 872 42.11 -17.81 -5.39
CA GLY A 872 42.35 -18.76 -4.30
C GLY A 872 42.68 -20.13 -4.85
N VAL A 873 43.42 -20.93 -4.11
CA VAL A 873 43.65 -22.35 -4.39
C VAL A 873 42.27 -23.03 -4.51
N PRO A 874 42.01 -23.88 -5.53
CA PRO A 874 40.77 -24.65 -5.57
C PRO A 874 40.62 -25.44 -4.26
N PRO A 875 39.43 -25.53 -3.70
CA PRO A 875 39.22 -26.29 -2.47
C PRO A 875 39.66 -27.75 -2.65
N SER A 876 40.33 -28.28 -1.64
CA SER A 876 40.70 -29.70 -1.60
C SER A 876 39.45 -30.57 -1.73
N PRO A 877 39.53 -31.75 -2.36
CA PRO A 877 38.40 -32.69 -2.39
C PRO A 877 37.86 -33.08 -1.01
N ASN A 878 38.53 -32.75 0.07
CA ASN A 878 38.12 -32.98 1.45
C ASN A 878 37.49 -31.75 2.13
N ASP A 879 37.49 -30.61 1.48
CA ASP A 879 36.79 -29.42 2.01
C ASP A 879 35.33 -29.51 1.60
N GLY A 880 34.45 -29.45 2.58
CA GLY A 880 33.01 -29.38 2.30
C GLY A 880 32.71 -28.22 1.35
N LEU A 881 31.87 -28.45 0.33
CA LEU A 881 31.42 -27.45 -0.64
C LEU A 881 30.91 -26.20 0.11
N SER A 882 31.79 -25.22 0.30
CA SER A 882 31.38 -23.90 0.80
C SER A 882 30.66 -23.16 -0.30
N SER A 883 29.44 -22.72 -0.03
CA SER A 883 28.69 -21.83 -0.91
C SER A 883 29.51 -20.59 -1.27
N PRO A 884 29.51 -20.12 -2.51
CA PRO A 884 30.31 -18.96 -2.95
C PRO A 884 29.85 -17.60 -2.43
N LEU A 885 29.00 -17.57 -1.43
CA LEU A 885 28.38 -16.33 -0.89
C LEU A 885 28.61 -16.18 0.63
N SER A 886 29.87 -16.19 1.07
CA SER A 886 30.19 -15.55 2.34
C SER A 886 30.65 -14.12 2.05
N PRO A 887 29.96 -13.08 2.55
CA PRO A 887 30.49 -11.75 2.48
C PRO A 887 31.79 -11.69 3.28
N LEU A 888 32.86 -11.21 2.67
CA LEU A 888 34.10 -10.88 3.36
C LEU A 888 33.78 -9.82 4.43
N PRO A 889 34.15 -10.00 5.69
CA PRO A 889 34.02 -8.95 6.68
C PRO A 889 34.90 -7.76 6.28
N TRP A 890 34.36 -6.57 6.40
CA TRP A 890 35.15 -5.35 6.29
C TRP A 890 36.20 -5.35 7.37
N VAL A 891 37.42 -5.04 6.99
CA VAL A 891 38.52 -4.78 7.94
C VAL A 891 38.25 -3.42 8.56
N GLU A 892 37.89 -3.38 9.83
CA GLU A 892 37.87 -2.15 10.61
C GLU A 892 39.33 -1.68 10.80
N GLU A 893 39.59 -0.47 10.39
CA GLU A 893 40.86 0.20 10.74
C GLU A 893 40.94 0.37 12.27
N ALA A 894 42.03 -0.11 12.84
CA ALA A 894 42.31 0.07 14.26
C ALA A 894 42.43 1.57 14.58
N GLU A 895 41.56 2.07 15.45
CA GLU A 895 41.69 3.40 16.04
C GLU A 895 43.00 3.55 16.80
N SER A 896 43.88 4.38 16.29
CA SER A 896 44.97 4.92 17.09
C SER A 896 44.49 6.17 17.81
N SER A 897 44.28 6.05 19.11
CA SER A 897 44.08 7.16 20.02
C SER A 897 45.28 8.12 20.07
N ALA A 898 45.05 9.35 19.61
CA ALA A 898 45.88 10.48 20.05
C ALA A 898 45.04 11.75 20.14
N THR A 899 44.86 12.19 21.32
CA THR A 899 44.31 13.48 21.79
C THR A 899 45.04 14.67 21.23
N GLY A 900 44.33 15.73 20.78
CA GLY A 900 44.94 17.04 20.58
C GLY A 900 44.06 18.06 19.81
N ASN A 901 43.34 18.81 20.61
CA ASN A 901 42.80 20.20 20.45
C ASN A 901 42.83 20.95 19.09
N VAL A 902 41.62 21.35 18.74
CA VAL A 902 41.12 22.72 18.43
C VAL A 902 41.99 23.71 17.69
N ARG A 903 41.56 24.15 16.49
CA ARG A 903 41.19 25.55 16.19
C ARG A 903 40.76 25.74 14.74
N ASP A 904 39.63 26.32 14.66
CA ASP A 904 38.99 27.22 13.72
C ASP A 904 39.97 27.93 12.75
N LEU A 905 39.59 28.02 11.48
CA LEU A 905 39.63 29.25 10.69
C LEU A 905 39.15 29.06 9.26
N THR A 906 38.22 29.85 8.97
CA THR A 906 37.60 30.26 7.71
C THR A 906 38.59 30.65 6.59
N ASP A 907 38.09 30.37 5.36
CA ASP A 907 38.08 31.25 4.19
C ASP A 907 39.33 31.37 3.30
N VAL A 908 39.01 31.51 2.03
CA VAL A 908 39.63 32.20 0.88
C VAL A 908 40.10 31.33 -0.28
N SER A 909 39.26 31.40 -1.25
CA SER A 909 39.43 31.47 -2.73
C SER A 909 40.82 31.39 -3.38
N ASP A 910 40.79 30.67 -4.48
CA ASP A 910 41.21 31.07 -5.84
C ASP A 910 42.66 30.82 -6.34
N ARG A 911 42.67 30.22 -7.53
CA ARG A 911 43.69 30.25 -8.59
C ARG A 911 44.89 29.28 -8.56
N GLY A 912 44.89 28.51 -9.59
CA GLY A 912 46.15 28.18 -10.24
C GLY A 912 46.21 26.83 -10.94
N LYS A 913 46.12 26.89 -12.25
CA LYS A 913 46.43 25.81 -13.21
C LYS A 913 47.74 25.09 -12.94
N LYS A 914 47.81 23.79 -13.14
CA LYS A 914 48.49 23.03 -14.17
C LYS A 914 48.91 21.63 -13.74
N GLU A 915 48.73 20.81 -14.65
CA GLU A 915 49.42 19.64 -15.19
C GLU A 915 49.01 18.26 -14.75
N GLU A 916 48.61 17.59 -15.78
CA GLU A 916 48.37 16.19 -16.04
C GLU A 916 49.33 15.24 -15.36
N GLY A 917 48.75 14.19 -14.79
CA GLY A 917 49.36 12.94 -14.45
C GLY A 917 48.32 11.83 -14.52
N ASP A 918 48.15 11.29 -15.72
CA ASP A 918 47.23 10.21 -16.09
C ASP A 918 47.61 8.91 -15.34
N ILE A 919 46.88 8.58 -14.25
CA ILE A 919 46.92 7.23 -13.68
C ILE A 919 45.66 6.51 -14.16
N ARG A 920 45.81 5.89 -15.35
CA ARG A 920 44.81 4.95 -15.86
C ARG A 920 44.83 3.70 -14.99
N THR A 921 43.77 3.52 -14.21
CA THR A 921 43.41 2.22 -13.65
C THR A 921 43.21 1.24 -14.80
N ARG A 922 44.11 0.27 -14.95
CA ARG A 922 43.93 -0.83 -15.89
C ARG A 922 42.78 -1.71 -15.39
N GLU A 923 41.73 -1.73 -16.14
CA GLU A 923 40.61 -2.67 -15.98
C GLU A 923 41.14 -4.09 -16.21
N VAL A 924 41.03 -4.97 -15.21
CA VAL A 924 41.43 -6.38 -15.32
C VAL A 924 40.32 -7.13 -16.04
N VAL A 925 40.53 -7.55 -17.26
CA VAL A 925 39.57 -8.32 -18.05
C VAL A 925 39.79 -9.81 -17.78
N ALA A 926 38.71 -10.52 -17.42
CA ALA A 926 38.73 -11.98 -17.22
C ALA A 926 39.06 -12.71 -18.53
N ALA A 927 39.91 -13.75 -18.45
CA ALA A 927 40.21 -14.61 -19.59
C ALA A 927 38.95 -15.33 -20.08
N ARG A 928 38.65 -15.27 -21.39
CA ARG A 928 37.49 -15.90 -22.05
C ARG A 928 37.83 -17.09 -22.94
N GLY A 929 39.15 -17.38 -23.12
CA GLY A 929 39.62 -18.49 -23.90
C GLY A 929 41.14 -18.75 -23.74
N TRP A 930 41.62 -19.76 -24.37
CA TRP A 930 43.05 -20.13 -24.38
C TRP A 930 43.50 -20.54 -25.78
N LEU A 931 44.76 -20.31 -26.08
CA LEU A 931 45.45 -20.73 -27.30
C LEU A 931 46.64 -21.59 -26.94
N VAL A 932 46.88 -22.59 -27.74
CA VAL A 932 48.11 -23.42 -27.68
C VAL A 932 49.02 -23.02 -28.85
N ASN A 933 50.23 -22.61 -28.57
CA ASN A 933 51.17 -22.28 -29.63
C ASN A 933 51.79 -23.56 -30.28
N ALA A 934 52.57 -23.41 -31.32
CA ALA A 934 53.16 -24.52 -32.04
C ALA A 934 54.14 -25.34 -31.19
N GLN A 935 54.56 -24.87 -30.04
CA GLN A 935 55.42 -25.52 -29.06
C GLN A 935 54.69 -26.21 -27.94
N GLY A 936 53.34 -26.14 -27.93
CA GLY A 936 52.48 -26.78 -26.94
C GLY A 936 52.18 -25.93 -25.70
N GLU A 937 52.57 -24.64 -25.65
CA GLU A 937 52.35 -23.74 -24.53
C GLU A 937 50.96 -23.11 -24.57
N VAL A 938 50.29 -23.01 -23.41
CA VAL A 938 48.95 -22.48 -23.28
C VAL A 938 49.00 -21.01 -22.88
N THR A 939 48.37 -20.14 -23.69
CA THR A 939 48.21 -18.71 -23.38
C THR A 939 46.74 -18.40 -23.16
N LEU A 940 46.38 -17.80 -22.00
CA LEU A 940 45.03 -17.33 -21.72
C LEU A 940 44.77 -16.00 -22.42
N VAL A 941 43.65 -15.90 -23.10
CA VAL A 941 43.26 -14.71 -23.87
C VAL A 941 41.90 -14.16 -23.43
N ALA A 942 41.76 -12.84 -23.51
CA ALA A 942 40.51 -12.15 -23.14
C ALA A 942 39.37 -12.28 -24.17
N TYR A 943 39.56 -13.10 -25.19
CA TYR A 943 38.56 -13.39 -26.25
C TYR A 943 38.39 -14.89 -26.45
N ASN A 944 37.27 -15.32 -27.05
CA ASN A 944 37.05 -16.72 -27.38
C ASN A 944 37.65 -17.06 -28.75
N PRO A 945 38.69 -17.92 -28.83
CA PRO A 945 39.36 -18.19 -30.09
C PRO A 945 38.53 -19.00 -31.12
N GLY A 946 37.40 -19.55 -30.70
CA GLY A 946 36.46 -20.29 -31.57
C GLY A 946 35.48 -19.41 -32.39
N ASN A 947 35.37 -18.13 -32.10
CA ASN A 947 34.53 -17.19 -32.84
C ASN A 947 35.39 -16.18 -33.59
N ALA A 948 35.74 -16.54 -34.85
CA ALA A 948 36.52 -15.67 -35.69
C ALA A 948 35.61 -14.66 -36.40
N ALA A 949 35.35 -13.47 -35.82
CA ALA A 949 35.06 -12.26 -36.58
C ALA A 949 35.10 -10.94 -35.80
N ASP A 950 34.57 -10.82 -34.54
CA ASP A 950 34.20 -9.48 -34.09
C ASP A 950 34.92 -8.92 -32.81
N ASP A 951 35.79 -9.67 -32.14
CA ASP A 951 36.37 -9.20 -30.86
C ASP A 951 37.91 -8.97 -30.86
N ARG A 952 38.50 -8.78 -32.04
CA ARG A 952 39.92 -8.47 -32.12
C ARG A 952 40.15 -6.96 -32.10
N ASN A 953 40.34 -6.39 -30.93
CA ASN A 953 40.84 -5.04 -30.83
C ASN A 953 42.37 -5.03 -30.90
N PRO A 954 42.98 -4.50 -31.99
CA PRO A 954 44.44 -4.46 -32.09
C PRO A 954 44.99 -3.26 -31.31
N ARG A 955 45.25 -3.44 -30.02
CA ARG A 955 46.15 -2.52 -29.31
C ARG A 955 47.41 -3.27 -28.87
N SER A 956 48.42 -3.00 -29.68
CA SER A 956 49.85 -3.16 -29.48
C SER A 956 50.34 -3.97 -28.28
N SER A 957 50.84 -5.14 -28.55
CA SER A 957 51.82 -5.85 -27.76
C SER A 957 53.11 -5.00 -27.60
N SER A 958 53.39 -4.55 -26.38
CA SER A 958 54.77 -4.15 -26.06
C SER A 958 55.61 -5.41 -25.93
N VAL A 959 56.52 -5.56 -26.83
CA VAL A 959 57.56 -6.59 -26.85
C VAL A 959 58.46 -6.40 -25.65
N CYS A 960 58.54 -7.36 -24.75
CA CYS A 960 59.63 -7.41 -23.76
C CYS A 960 60.92 -7.83 -24.44
N VAL A 961 61.92 -6.96 -24.40
CA VAL A 961 63.31 -7.27 -24.83
C VAL A 961 64.02 -7.92 -23.63
N PRO A 962 64.68 -9.06 -23.78
CA PRO A 962 65.40 -9.69 -22.70
C PRO A 962 66.72 -8.98 -22.41
N ARG A 963 67.03 -8.81 -21.15
CA ARG A 963 68.38 -8.59 -20.63
C ARG A 963 68.82 -9.79 -19.84
#